data_1f30ad4077c19a2a199954d4ab8118b9
#
_entry.id   1f30ad4077c19a2a199954d4ab8118b9
#
_cell.length_a   1.000
_cell.length_b   1.000
_cell.length_c   1.000
_cell.angle_alpha   90.00
_cell.angle_beta   90.00
_cell.angle_gamma   90.00
#
_symmetry.space_group_name_H-M   'P 1'
#
loop_
_entity.id
_entity.type
_entity.pdbx_description
1 polymer ?
#
loop_
_entity_poly.entity_id
_entity_poly.type
_entity_poly.pdbx_seq_one_letter_code
_entity_poly.pdbx_strand_id
1 'polypeptide(L)'
;MWRKDGSDENPHYAFELASLKSPIQVIAHYQLDGFVRRKWLELKNAGSRECLLLDVDVDDFRIATKMTEGDFGYPVFAGDEIFIAVEHPAGLSQGMEGRVRLRHFPGKRLAAGATLTTKVSIVGAGPKGEGREQFVDYVRARSPRKKVLAIYDPLGINGFPDSPCWTLNDDEMLGPLDLLQKWQERGVKFDYYVPDVGWQDWTGDLTPFWPQCFPEGPAKVIDRVNKLEMKWGLWFAGTWADWSCGLNPRVIPSRTIVPGGKWPDYSYRDSFDIADGRRQLCLASEPYFSILKDALLHHIRNGHLRFFKLDTGSYYCNNPAHDHLPGKYSTEANFDAVIEIARATRQVRPDIYIMWYWGKRSPFFLLYGDSLFESRIKMEAASTGDFPALFFRDAVTLAMDQGAQFNDLIPPMNKDCLGIWITDTPWGNAMEKVRWREALVMDLARGSLLFPQIWSNVHTFNDQGVSFLARVQCIAKENETIFHERKKILGDPWDNDLYGYAYFDGTHGFVFMNNVHFQTRRVHLKLDDTLGLRGPEGTPLRLVSHFPEQAVLHQSGHAAFHVGQSVETLLRPFEAAMWEIVPETQAAVGVGVQPRELPVGTPDVESYRINLERQELSDNARNMPGYSGMEIYYGPPESSFRSTMARPTLQEFQKMGYQKRVLVRKA
;
A
#
# COMPACT_ATOMS: atom_id res chain seq x y z
N MET A 1 -2.12 9.79 -44.41
CA MET A 1 -0.67 10.15 -44.57
C MET A 1 0.06 9.62 -43.34
N TRP A 2 1.31 9.22 -43.42
CA TRP A 2 2.08 8.81 -42.24
C TRP A 2 3.42 9.55 -42.22
N ARG A 3 3.96 9.76 -41.00
CA ARG A 3 5.29 10.34 -40.78
C ARG A 3 6.03 9.56 -39.71
N LYS A 4 7.36 9.49 -39.82
CA LYS A 4 8.26 8.96 -38.78
C LYS A 4 9.00 10.14 -38.18
N ASP A 5 8.98 10.23 -36.86
CA ASP A 5 9.74 11.18 -36.04
C ASP A 5 10.48 10.38 -34.95
N GLY A 6 11.41 11.00 -34.25
CA GLY A 6 12.18 10.34 -33.17
C GLY A 6 13.47 9.68 -33.62
N SER A 7 14.22 9.12 -32.66
CA SER A 7 15.45 8.37 -32.91
C SER A 7 15.15 6.95 -33.39
N ASP A 8 16.15 6.27 -33.95
CA ASP A 8 15.99 4.85 -34.34
C ASP A 8 15.83 3.93 -33.11
N GLU A 9 16.29 4.34 -31.93
CA GLU A 9 16.09 3.63 -30.67
C GLU A 9 14.68 3.79 -30.10
N ASN A 10 14.04 4.97 -30.33
CA ASN A 10 12.69 5.28 -29.88
C ASN A 10 11.86 5.85 -31.05
N PRO A 11 11.52 5.07 -32.05
CA PRO A 11 10.80 5.55 -33.22
C PRO A 11 9.36 5.93 -32.87
N HIS A 12 8.92 7.07 -33.39
CA HIS A 12 7.56 7.55 -33.31
C HIS A 12 6.94 7.63 -34.70
N TYR A 13 5.76 7.02 -34.83
CA TYR A 13 4.99 7.03 -36.07
C TYR A 13 3.63 7.66 -35.84
N ALA A 14 3.21 8.53 -36.76
CA ALA A 14 1.89 9.14 -36.76
C ALA A 14 1.14 8.81 -38.04
N PHE A 15 -0.11 8.34 -37.90
CA PHE A 15 -1.00 7.97 -39.01
C PHE A 15 -2.25 8.83 -38.95
N GLU A 16 -2.46 9.62 -39.98
CA GLU A 16 -3.67 10.42 -40.15
C GLU A 16 -4.77 9.53 -40.76
N LEU A 17 -5.91 9.47 -40.06
CA LEU A 17 -7.09 8.72 -40.45
C LEU A 17 -8.26 9.69 -40.62
N ALA A 18 -8.98 9.60 -41.70
CA ALA A 18 -10.18 10.38 -41.96
C ALA A 18 -11.39 9.46 -42.14
N SER A 19 -12.52 9.89 -41.60
CA SER A 19 -13.80 9.24 -41.80
C SER A 19 -14.70 10.08 -42.69
N LEU A 20 -15.33 9.46 -43.69
CA LEU A 20 -16.35 10.10 -44.51
C LEU A 20 -17.67 10.33 -43.80
N LYS A 21 -17.87 9.68 -42.62
CA LYS A 21 -19.12 9.70 -41.87
C LYS A 21 -19.05 10.47 -40.55
N SER A 22 -17.88 10.91 -40.14
CA SER A 22 -17.66 11.59 -38.85
C SER A 22 -16.87 12.87 -39.07
N PRO A 23 -17.22 13.98 -38.39
CA PRO A 23 -16.40 15.20 -38.40
C PRO A 23 -15.11 15.05 -37.59
N ILE A 24 -14.88 13.92 -36.91
CA ILE A 24 -13.66 13.70 -36.13
C ILE A 24 -12.54 13.22 -37.03
N GLN A 25 -11.49 14.02 -37.13
CA GLN A 25 -10.19 13.60 -37.67
C GLN A 25 -9.39 12.94 -36.57
N VAL A 26 -8.72 11.84 -36.91
CA VAL A 26 -7.94 11.04 -35.96
C VAL A 26 -6.49 10.98 -36.45
N ILE A 27 -5.55 11.32 -35.57
CA ILE A 27 -4.13 11.01 -35.75
C ILE A 27 -3.78 9.92 -34.73
N ALA A 28 -3.39 8.76 -35.23
CA ALA A 28 -2.95 7.65 -34.40
C ALA A 28 -1.42 7.69 -34.28
N HIS A 29 -0.94 7.83 -33.04
CA HIS A 29 0.47 7.87 -32.70
C HIS A 29 0.91 6.54 -32.15
N TYR A 30 2.06 6.06 -32.61
CA TYR A 30 2.72 4.84 -32.12
C TYR A 30 4.16 5.18 -31.76
N GLN A 31 4.57 4.79 -30.56
CA GLN A 31 5.92 4.93 -30.08
C GLN A 31 6.40 3.59 -29.52
N LEU A 32 7.64 3.25 -29.83
CA LEU A 32 8.33 2.14 -29.18
C LEU A 32 9.19 2.72 -28.05
N ASP A 33 9.03 2.17 -26.86
CA ASP A 33 9.74 2.58 -25.64
C ASP A 33 10.29 1.30 -24.97
N GLY A 34 11.50 0.94 -25.35
CA GLY A 34 12.12 -0.34 -25.01
C GLY A 34 11.29 -1.51 -25.53
N PHE A 35 10.84 -2.38 -24.62
CA PHE A 35 9.99 -3.54 -24.95
C PHE A 35 8.49 -3.22 -24.97
N VAL A 36 8.09 -1.95 -24.84
CA VAL A 36 6.70 -1.52 -24.76
C VAL A 36 6.31 -0.68 -25.96
N ARG A 37 5.29 -1.10 -26.68
CA ARG A 37 4.60 -0.26 -27.65
C ARG A 37 3.60 0.64 -26.92
N ARG A 38 3.68 1.91 -27.17
CA ARG A 38 2.75 2.95 -26.68
C ARG A 38 1.92 3.47 -27.86
N LYS A 39 0.61 3.69 -27.64
CA LYS A 39 -0.27 4.28 -28.67
C LYS A 39 -1.23 5.26 -28.01
N TRP A 40 -1.48 6.38 -28.67
CA TRP A 40 -2.53 7.33 -28.33
C TRP A 40 -3.14 7.93 -29.60
N LEU A 41 -4.28 8.57 -29.43
CA LEU A 41 -4.98 9.23 -30.54
C LEU A 41 -5.10 10.71 -30.24
N GLU A 42 -4.93 11.53 -31.29
CA GLU A 42 -5.40 12.92 -31.31
C GLU A 42 -6.71 12.96 -32.08
N LEU A 43 -7.77 13.43 -31.42
CA LEU A 43 -9.12 13.49 -31.93
C LEU A 43 -9.48 14.96 -32.15
N LYS A 44 -9.48 15.42 -33.40
CA LYS A 44 -9.82 16.82 -33.76
C LYS A 44 -11.25 16.86 -34.29
N ASN A 45 -12.07 17.74 -33.72
CA ASN A 45 -13.37 18.06 -34.30
C ASN A 45 -13.20 19.03 -35.50
N ALA A 46 -13.16 18.49 -36.70
CA ALA A 46 -13.07 19.26 -37.93
C ALA A 46 -14.45 19.74 -38.43
N GLY A 47 -15.53 19.44 -37.74
CA GLY A 47 -16.89 19.89 -38.03
C GLY A 47 -17.13 21.34 -37.59
N SER A 48 -18.31 21.86 -37.96
CA SER A 48 -18.75 23.23 -37.60
C SER A 48 -19.57 23.29 -36.30
N ARG A 49 -19.85 22.16 -35.69
CA ARG A 49 -20.64 22.03 -34.45
C ARG A 49 -19.87 21.30 -33.37
N GLU A 50 -20.17 21.60 -32.11
CA GLU A 50 -19.70 20.86 -30.98
C GLU A 50 -20.14 19.37 -31.07
N CYS A 51 -19.27 18.43 -30.65
CA CYS A 51 -19.58 17.04 -30.51
C CYS A 51 -19.26 16.54 -29.10
N LEU A 52 -19.97 15.54 -28.63
CA LEU A 52 -19.77 14.90 -27.34
C LEU A 52 -18.99 13.60 -27.53
N LEU A 53 -17.77 13.52 -27.00
CA LEU A 53 -16.96 12.32 -26.94
C LEU A 53 -17.26 11.59 -25.65
N LEU A 54 -17.94 10.45 -25.74
CA LEU A 54 -18.29 9.63 -24.59
C LEU A 54 -17.17 8.64 -24.26
N ASP A 55 -17.09 7.59 -25.02
CA ASP A 55 -16.15 6.49 -24.87
C ASP A 55 -15.19 6.48 -26.05
N VAL A 56 -13.91 6.25 -25.80
CA VAL A 56 -12.90 6.12 -26.86
C VAL A 56 -12.18 4.80 -26.72
N ASP A 57 -12.32 3.93 -27.71
CA ASP A 57 -11.48 2.74 -27.86
C ASP A 57 -10.14 3.20 -28.48
N VAL A 58 -9.10 3.26 -27.67
CA VAL A 58 -7.75 3.59 -28.14
C VAL A 58 -7.15 2.45 -28.92
N ASP A 59 -7.47 1.23 -28.49
CA ASP A 59 -7.12 -0.02 -29.15
C ASP A 59 -8.26 -1.04 -29.05
N ASP A 60 -8.40 -1.82 -30.13
CA ASP A 60 -9.33 -2.94 -30.21
C ASP A 60 -8.75 -3.95 -31.23
N PHE A 61 -8.29 -5.10 -30.74
CA PHE A 61 -7.64 -6.10 -31.57
C PHE A 61 -7.88 -7.52 -31.07
N ARG A 62 -7.59 -8.50 -31.91
CA ARG A 62 -7.65 -9.92 -31.56
C ARG A 62 -6.30 -10.47 -31.22
N ILE A 63 -6.28 -11.39 -30.25
CA ILE A 63 -5.10 -12.13 -29.86
C ILE A 63 -5.46 -13.61 -29.67
N ALA A 64 -4.65 -14.50 -30.22
CA ALA A 64 -4.94 -15.93 -30.29
C ALA A 64 -4.38 -16.71 -29.09
N THR A 65 -4.38 -16.14 -27.91
CA THR A 65 -3.91 -16.82 -26.70
C THR A 65 -4.87 -16.62 -25.53
N LYS A 66 -4.79 -17.48 -24.53
CA LYS A 66 -5.56 -17.33 -23.29
C LYS A 66 -5.19 -16.02 -22.60
N MET A 67 -6.17 -15.31 -22.07
CA MET A 67 -5.95 -14.04 -21.43
C MET A 67 -6.77 -13.91 -20.14
N THR A 68 -6.36 -12.96 -19.28
CA THR A 68 -7.16 -12.53 -18.12
C THR A 68 -8.26 -11.56 -18.57
N GLU A 69 -9.26 -11.34 -17.72
CA GLU A 69 -10.35 -10.42 -18.03
C GLU A 69 -9.91 -8.95 -18.04
N GLY A 70 -8.95 -8.57 -17.16
CA GLY A 70 -8.54 -7.19 -16.95
C GLY A 70 -9.57 -6.40 -16.13
N ASP A 71 -9.35 -5.10 -15.93
CA ASP A 71 -10.24 -4.22 -15.18
C ASP A 71 -9.88 -2.74 -15.38
N PHE A 72 -10.62 -1.84 -14.73
CA PHE A 72 -10.30 -0.42 -14.65
C PHE A 72 -8.97 -0.19 -13.93
N GLY A 73 -8.01 0.42 -14.62
CA GLY A 73 -6.68 0.73 -14.09
C GLY A 73 -5.77 -0.49 -13.90
N TYR A 74 -6.12 -1.63 -14.47
CA TYR A 74 -5.33 -2.87 -14.40
C TYR A 74 -5.09 -3.45 -15.80
N PRO A 75 -3.97 -4.18 -16.01
CA PRO A 75 -3.67 -4.79 -17.31
C PRO A 75 -4.47 -6.07 -17.54
N VAL A 76 -4.66 -6.39 -18.83
CA VAL A 76 -4.91 -7.73 -19.34
C VAL A 76 -3.56 -8.42 -19.53
N PHE A 77 -3.44 -9.66 -19.08
CA PHE A 77 -2.31 -10.51 -19.41
C PHE A 77 -2.73 -11.53 -20.46
N ALA A 78 -1.94 -11.66 -21.52
CA ALA A 78 -2.20 -12.58 -22.62
C ALA A 78 -1.03 -13.57 -22.75
N GLY A 79 -1.31 -14.86 -22.57
CA GLY A 79 -0.27 -15.84 -22.28
C GLY A 79 0.44 -15.49 -20.97
N ASP A 80 1.67 -15.94 -20.86
CA ASP A 80 2.52 -15.68 -19.68
C ASP A 80 3.56 -14.58 -19.96
N GLU A 81 3.56 -13.98 -21.16
CA GLU A 81 4.61 -13.07 -21.63
C GLU A 81 4.12 -11.66 -21.99
N ILE A 82 2.82 -11.42 -22.15
CA ILE A 82 2.32 -10.14 -22.68
C ILE A 82 1.43 -9.45 -21.64
N PHE A 83 1.64 -8.15 -21.43
CA PHE A 83 0.72 -7.29 -20.72
C PHE A 83 0.16 -6.19 -21.62
N ILE A 84 -1.11 -5.84 -21.43
CA ILE A 84 -1.86 -4.93 -22.29
C ILE A 84 -2.74 -4.04 -21.42
N ALA A 85 -2.60 -2.72 -21.51
CA ALA A 85 -3.38 -1.81 -20.66
C ALA A 85 -3.64 -0.44 -21.29
N VAL A 86 -4.61 0.27 -20.71
CA VAL A 86 -4.66 1.73 -20.77
C VAL A 86 -3.84 2.28 -19.61
N GLU A 87 -2.82 3.08 -19.88
CA GLU A 87 -1.89 3.66 -18.90
C GLU A 87 -2.57 4.82 -18.12
N HIS A 88 -3.67 4.49 -17.46
CA HIS A 88 -4.43 5.44 -16.67
C HIS A 88 -5.26 4.71 -15.61
N PRO A 89 -5.37 5.25 -14.36
CA PRO A 89 -6.13 4.60 -13.28
C PRO A 89 -7.61 4.36 -13.58
N ALA A 90 -8.24 5.19 -14.43
CA ALA A 90 -9.63 5.02 -14.88
C ALA A 90 -9.75 4.37 -16.26
N GLY A 91 -8.65 3.98 -16.89
CA GLY A 91 -8.69 3.29 -18.17
C GLY A 91 -9.17 1.85 -18.03
N LEU A 92 -10.06 1.41 -18.89
CA LEU A 92 -10.56 0.03 -18.93
C LEU A 92 -9.74 -0.80 -19.91
N SER A 93 -9.10 -1.83 -19.38
CA SER A 93 -8.43 -2.86 -20.18
C SER A 93 -9.27 -4.12 -20.06
N GLN A 94 -9.88 -4.58 -21.15
CA GLN A 94 -10.82 -5.68 -21.15
C GLN A 94 -10.41 -6.78 -22.12
N GLY A 95 -10.20 -8.00 -21.59
CA GLY A 95 -9.95 -9.21 -22.34
C GLY A 95 -11.19 -10.11 -22.38
N MET A 96 -11.69 -10.44 -23.56
CA MET A 96 -12.85 -11.31 -23.73
C MET A 96 -12.69 -12.15 -25.00
N GLU A 97 -12.83 -13.47 -24.91
CA GLU A 97 -12.95 -14.40 -26.05
C GLU A 97 -11.99 -14.12 -27.22
N GLY A 98 -10.70 -13.95 -26.95
CA GLY A 98 -9.70 -13.69 -27.98
C GLY A 98 -9.68 -12.25 -28.51
N ARG A 99 -10.36 -11.31 -27.84
CA ARG A 99 -10.37 -9.88 -28.18
C ARG A 99 -9.91 -9.06 -26.99
N VAL A 100 -9.07 -8.07 -27.22
CA VAL A 100 -8.67 -7.06 -26.24
C VAL A 100 -9.22 -5.72 -26.67
N ARG A 101 -9.87 -5.03 -25.74
CA ARG A 101 -10.37 -3.67 -25.92
C ARG A 101 -9.79 -2.77 -24.85
N LEU A 102 -9.17 -1.67 -25.29
CA LEU A 102 -8.55 -0.66 -24.42
C LEU A 102 -9.32 0.65 -24.57
N ARG A 103 -10.03 1.02 -23.51
CA ARG A 103 -11.00 2.11 -23.55
C ARG A 103 -10.75 3.11 -22.44
N HIS A 104 -11.02 4.39 -22.72
CA HIS A 104 -11.17 5.42 -21.69
C HIS A 104 -12.45 6.22 -21.89
N PHE A 105 -12.79 7.07 -20.93
CA PHE A 105 -14.11 7.66 -20.77
C PHE A 105 -14.03 9.18 -20.59
N PRO A 106 -13.66 9.95 -21.62
CA PRO A 106 -13.48 11.40 -21.49
C PRO A 106 -14.79 12.12 -21.13
N GLY A 107 -15.93 11.67 -21.65
CA GLY A 107 -17.22 12.31 -21.39
C GLY A 107 -17.24 13.81 -21.66
N LYS A 108 -16.43 14.27 -22.62
CA LYS A 108 -16.17 15.70 -22.86
C LYS A 108 -16.82 16.22 -24.12
N ARG A 109 -17.30 17.45 -24.05
CA ARG A 109 -17.73 18.23 -25.22
C ARG A 109 -16.49 18.79 -25.92
N LEU A 110 -16.41 18.55 -27.22
CA LEU A 110 -15.32 19.00 -28.09
C LEU A 110 -15.85 20.04 -29.04
N ALA A 111 -15.50 21.31 -28.82
CA ALA A 111 -15.90 22.41 -29.66
C ALA A 111 -15.37 22.26 -31.10
N ALA A 112 -15.97 22.96 -32.07
CA ALA A 112 -15.47 22.98 -33.42
C ALA A 112 -14.00 23.47 -33.47
N GLY A 113 -13.16 22.71 -34.14
CA GLY A 113 -11.71 22.96 -34.24
C GLY A 113 -10.87 22.48 -33.06
N ALA A 114 -11.48 22.14 -31.92
CA ALA A 114 -10.77 21.68 -30.76
C ALA A 114 -10.23 20.22 -30.93
N THR A 115 -9.16 19.91 -30.21
CA THR A 115 -8.49 18.61 -30.21
C THR A 115 -8.47 18.01 -28.81
N LEU A 116 -8.71 16.71 -28.69
CA LEU A 116 -8.53 15.92 -27.49
C LEU A 116 -7.45 14.86 -27.74
N THR A 117 -6.48 14.77 -26.87
CA THR A 117 -5.52 13.66 -26.82
C THR A 117 -6.02 12.59 -25.87
N THR A 118 -6.07 11.35 -26.33
CA THR A 118 -6.55 10.22 -25.54
C THR A 118 -5.54 9.79 -24.49
N LYS A 119 -5.97 8.94 -23.55
CA LYS A 119 -5.06 8.17 -22.70
C LYS A 119 -4.22 7.25 -23.58
N VAL A 120 -3.07 6.83 -23.06
CA VAL A 120 -2.12 5.97 -23.77
C VAL A 120 -2.52 4.51 -23.60
N SER A 121 -2.57 3.75 -24.68
CA SER A 121 -2.58 2.29 -24.63
C SER A 121 -1.15 1.75 -24.67
N ILE A 122 -0.87 0.73 -23.90
CA ILE A 122 0.42 0.06 -23.84
C ILE A 122 0.27 -1.44 -24.12
N VAL A 123 1.25 -1.98 -24.84
CA VAL A 123 1.45 -3.42 -25.04
C VAL A 123 2.92 -3.71 -24.80
N GLY A 124 3.21 -4.46 -23.78
CA GLY A 124 4.57 -4.89 -23.44
C GLY A 124 4.69 -6.41 -23.57
N ALA A 125 5.86 -6.86 -23.93
CA ALA A 125 6.19 -8.28 -24.04
C ALA A 125 7.53 -8.56 -23.36
N GLY A 126 7.61 -9.68 -22.66
CA GLY A 126 8.80 -10.15 -21.98
C GLY A 126 9.11 -11.62 -22.31
N PRO A 127 10.11 -12.22 -21.66
CA PRO A 127 10.34 -13.64 -21.69
C PRO A 127 9.10 -14.43 -21.28
N LYS A 128 9.04 -15.69 -21.75
CA LYS A 128 7.94 -16.58 -21.39
C LYS A 128 7.88 -16.80 -19.88
N GLY A 129 6.71 -16.61 -19.31
CA GLY A 129 6.46 -16.72 -17.87
C GLY A 129 6.70 -15.43 -17.06
N GLU A 130 7.17 -14.35 -17.69
CA GLU A 130 7.59 -13.11 -16.99
C GLU A 130 6.71 -11.88 -17.31
N GLY A 131 5.56 -12.06 -17.95
CA GLY A 131 4.72 -10.92 -18.35
C GLY A 131 4.22 -10.05 -17.20
N ARG A 132 4.00 -10.64 -16.01
CA ARG A 132 3.63 -9.89 -14.80
C ARG A 132 4.80 -9.11 -14.23
N GLU A 133 5.95 -9.73 -14.13
CA GLU A 133 7.21 -9.13 -13.69
C GLU A 133 7.59 -7.97 -14.60
N GLN A 134 7.48 -8.14 -15.91
CA GLN A 134 7.73 -7.07 -16.89
C GLN A 134 6.77 -5.88 -16.72
N PHE A 135 5.51 -6.13 -16.36
CA PHE A 135 4.59 -5.04 -16.02
C PHE A 135 5.00 -4.31 -14.74
N VAL A 136 5.38 -5.06 -13.71
CA VAL A 136 5.89 -4.47 -12.45
C VAL A 136 7.15 -3.64 -12.71
N ASP A 137 8.06 -4.12 -13.53
CA ASP A 137 9.27 -3.40 -13.95
C ASP A 137 8.94 -2.14 -14.75
N TYR A 138 7.98 -2.21 -15.63
CA TYR A 138 7.47 -1.05 -16.36
C TYR A 138 6.98 0.05 -15.42
N VAL A 139 6.17 -0.31 -14.41
CA VAL A 139 5.67 0.63 -13.40
C VAL A 139 6.81 1.14 -12.52
N ARG A 140 7.69 0.25 -12.04
CA ARG A 140 8.85 0.59 -11.20
C ARG A 140 9.79 1.58 -11.88
N ALA A 141 10.09 1.35 -13.17
CA ALA A 141 10.97 2.23 -13.94
C ALA A 141 10.44 3.68 -14.02
N ARG A 142 9.13 3.85 -13.99
CA ARG A 142 8.43 5.13 -14.10
C ARG A 142 8.02 5.74 -12.77
N SER A 143 8.03 4.97 -11.70
CA SER A 143 7.75 5.48 -10.36
C SER A 143 8.86 6.46 -9.92
N PRO A 144 8.52 7.60 -9.30
CA PRO A 144 9.50 8.54 -8.78
C PRO A 144 10.37 7.96 -7.66
N ARG A 145 9.82 7.05 -6.85
CA ARG A 145 10.52 6.47 -5.71
C ARG A 145 11.55 5.44 -6.16
N LYS A 146 12.79 5.60 -5.68
CA LYS A 146 13.92 4.73 -6.02
C LYS A 146 14.75 4.27 -4.81
N LYS A 147 14.39 4.67 -3.59
CA LYS A 147 15.18 4.45 -2.37
C LYS A 147 14.34 3.90 -1.23
N VAL A 148 14.99 3.16 -0.34
CA VAL A 148 14.43 2.81 0.96
C VAL A 148 14.25 4.08 1.78
N LEU A 149 13.03 4.28 2.27
CA LEU A 149 12.66 5.40 3.12
C LEU A 149 11.96 4.88 4.37
N ALA A 150 12.22 5.53 5.50
CA ALA A 150 11.58 5.24 6.77
C ALA A 150 10.66 6.40 7.16
N ILE A 151 9.42 6.08 7.49
CA ILE A 151 8.38 7.05 7.84
C ILE A 151 7.97 6.81 9.28
N TYR A 152 7.93 7.89 10.07
CA TYR A 152 7.35 7.90 11.39
C TYR A 152 6.08 8.73 11.39
N ASP A 153 5.01 8.13 11.83
CA ASP A 153 3.74 8.80 12.03
C ASP A 153 3.44 8.87 13.53
N PRO A 154 3.40 10.08 14.11
CA PRO A 154 3.08 10.27 15.52
C PRO A 154 1.59 10.11 15.78
N LEU A 155 0.96 9.08 15.21
CA LEU A 155 -0.46 8.88 15.34
C LEU A 155 -0.88 8.86 16.80
N GLY A 156 -1.17 10.02 17.29
CA GLY A 156 -1.81 10.20 18.57
C GLY A 156 -3.28 9.99 18.40
N ILE A 157 -3.72 8.78 18.36
CA ILE A 157 -5.14 8.50 18.55
C ILE A 157 -5.45 8.60 20.04
N ASN A 158 -4.96 9.57 20.64
CA ASN A 158 -5.38 9.96 21.95
C ASN A 158 -6.63 10.82 21.77
N GLY A 159 -7.69 10.21 21.22
CA GLY A 159 -8.99 10.76 21.39
C GLY A 159 -9.28 10.83 22.88
N PHE A 160 -8.62 11.74 23.58
CA PHE A 160 -9.13 12.18 24.86
C PHE A 160 -10.56 12.64 24.59
N PRO A 161 -11.56 12.11 25.27
CA PRO A 161 -12.96 12.45 25.02
C PRO A 161 -13.20 13.95 25.02
N ASP A 162 -12.34 14.71 25.69
CA ASP A 162 -12.42 16.13 25.86
C ASP A 162 -11.40 16.94 25.02
N SER A 163 -10.50 16.28 24.29
CA SER A 163 -9.58 16.99 23.39
C SER A 163 -10.32 17.45 22.13
N PRO A 164 -10.17 18.69 21.71
CA PRO A 164 -10.65 19.15 20.40
C PRO A 164 -9.86 18.54 19.27
N CYS A 165 -8.66 18.03 19.52
CA CYS A 165 -7.76 17.43 18.55
C CYS A 165 -8.02 15.94 18.44
N TRP A 166 -8.16 15.44 17.24
CA TRP A 166 -8.25 14.00 17.02
C TRP A 166 -6.88 13.35 17.01
N THR A 167 -5.88 14.06 16.59
CA THR A 167 -4.48 13.63 16.64
C THR A 167 -3.76 14.34 17.80
N LEU A 168 -2.50 14.62 17.61
CA LEU A 168 -1.65 15.30 18.57
C LEU A 168 -1.79 16.81 18.45
N ASN A 169 -1.68 17.50 19.57
CA ASN A 169 -1.36 18.92 19.60
C ASN A 169 0.16 19.12 19.43
N ASP A 170 0.63 20.37 19.40
CA ASP A 170 2.04 20.69 19.20
C ASP A 170 2.95 20.11 20.29
N ASP A 171 2.55 20.11 21.55
CA ASP A 171 3.33 19.54 22.65
C ASP A 171 3.43 18.01 22.56
N GLU A 172 2.33 17.36 22.22
CA GLU A 172 2.29 15.90 22.04
C GLU A 172 3.10 15.45 20.81
N MET A 173 3.20 16.28 19.76
CA MET A 173 4.07 16.04 18.62
C MET A 173 5.56 16.24 18.95
N LEU A 174 5.89 17.11 19.89
CA LEU A 174 7.27 17.35 20.31
C LEU A 174 7.82 16.20 21.16
N GLY A 175 6.99 15.62 22.03
CA GLY A 175 7.40 14.57 22.95
C GLY A 175 8.08 13.35 22.27
N PRO A 176 7.51 12.75 21.23
CA PRO A 176 8.15 11.66 20.50
C PRO A 176 9.52 12.02 19.90
N LEU A 177 9.70 13.28 19.49
CA LEU A 177 10.95 13.72 18.85
C LEU A 177 12.17 13.63 19.76
N ASP A 178 11.99 13.75 21.07
CA ASP A 178 13.10 13.62 22.04
C ASP A 178 13.55 12.15 22.17
N LEU A 179 12.62 11.21 22.05
CA LEU A 179 12.96 9.78 22.00
C LEU A 179 13.57 9.39 20.66
N LEU A 180 13.04 9.90 19.56
CA LEU A 180 13.60 9.68 18.23
C LEU A 180 15.04 10.18 18.12
N GLN A 181 15.39 11.27 18.81
CA GLN A 181 16.78 11.72 18.89
C GLN A 181 17.66 10.66 19.56
N LYS A 182 17.24 10.11 20.70
CA LYS A 182 17.97 9.02 21.37
C LYS A 182 18.09 7.77 20.52
N TRP A 183 17.07 7.51 19.71
CA TRP A 183 17.07 6.38 18.78
C TRP A 183 18.05 6.60 17.63
N GLN A 184 18.21 7.84 17.15
CA GLN A 184 19.21 8.17 16.13
C GLN A 184 20.62 7.87 16.62
N GLU A 185 20.95 8.17 17.89
CA GLU A 185 22.23 7.82 18.50
C GLU A 185 22.50 6.30 18.51
N ARG A 186 21.44 5.51 18.41
CA ARG A 186 21.46 4.05 18.36
C ARG A 186 21.30 3.46 16.97
N GLY A 187 21.31 4.31 15.93
CA GLY A 187 21.25 3.91 14.53
C GLY A 187 19.87 3.85 13.89
N VAL A 188 18.77 4.14 14.63
CA VAL A 188 17.41 4.25 14.04
C VAL A 188 17.24 5.63 13.45
N LYS A 189 16.93 5.71 12.13
CA LYS A 189 16.72 6.99 11.44
C LYS A 189 15.43 6.95 10.66
N PHE A 190 14.62 7.99 10.81
CA PHE A 190 13.46 8.23 9.97
C PHE A 190 13.75 9.35 8.98
N ASP A 191 13.24 9.22 7.75
CA ASP A 191 13.39 10.22 6.70
C ASP A 191 12.26 11.24 6.78
N TYR A 192 11.08 10.83 7.26
CA TYR A 192 9.88 11.65 7.32
C TYR A 192 9.18 11.55 8.68
N TYR A 193 8.64 12.68 9.12
CA TYR A 193 7.72 12.83 10.24
C TYR A 193 6.39 13.31 9.69
N VAL A 194 5.35 12.47 9.75
CA VAL A 194 4.10 12.68 9.03
C VAL A 194 2.91 12.54 9.96
N PRO A 195 2.45 13.60 10.60
CA PRO A 195 1.20 13.55 11.38
C PRO A 195 0.01 13.24 10.46
N ASP A 196 -0.84 12.35 10.95
CA ASP A 196 -2.09 11.94 10.29
C ASP A 196 -3.18 13.03 10.45
N VAL A 197 -4.44 12.68 10.20
CA VAL A 197 -5.60 13.55 10.25
C VAL A 197 -5.75 14.27 11.62
N GLY A 198 -6.32 15.48 11.60
CA GLY A 198 -6.70 16.23 12.81
C GLY A 198 -5.86 17.49 13.07
N TRP A 199 -4.85 17.75 12.27
CA TRP A 199 -4.07 18.99 12.35
C TRP A 199 -4.80 20.20 11.75
N GLN A 200 -5.72 19.94 10.82
CA GLN A 200 -6.41 20.96 10.03
C GLN A 200 -7.46 21.71 10.84
N ASP A 201 -7.57 23.00 10.57
CA ASP A 201 -8.75 23.78 10.93
C ASP A 201 -10.00 23.22 10.22
N TRP A 202 -11.13 23.37 10.85
CA TRP A 202 -12.43 22.89 10.37
C TRP A 202 -13.19 23.91 9.50
N THR A 203 -12.57 25.04 9.21
CA THR A 203 -13.16 26.08 8.34
C THR A 203 -13.24 25.63 6.87
N GLY A 204 -12.49 24.61 6.49
CA GLY A 204 -12.44 24.09 5.12
C GLY A 204 -11.44 24.79 4.22
N ASP A 205 -10.72 25.77 4.73
CA ASP A 205 -9.50 26.28 4.13
C ASP A 205 -8.34 25.38 4.58
N LEU A 206 -7.96 24.43 3.79
CA LEU A 206 -6.97 23.39 4.12
C LEU A 206 -5.55 23.92 4.40
N THR A 207 -5.38 25.21 4.63
CA THR A 207 -4.10 25.86 4.95
C THR A 207 -3.88 26.07 6.45
N PRO A 208 -4.86 26.49 7.28
CA PRO A 208 -4.58 26.77 8.68
C PRO A 208 -4.55 25.49 9.52
N PHE A 209 -3.64 25.49 10.48
CA PHE A 209 -3.66 24.52 11.57
C PHE A 209 -4.74 24.90 12.58
N TRP A 210 -5.30 23.90 13.24
CA TRP A 210 -6.34 24.13 14.23
C TRP A 210 -5.81 24.93 15.42
N PRO A 211 -6.27 26.18 15.65
CA PRO A 211 -5.65 27.08 16.63
C PRO A 211 -5.71 26.57 18.07
N GLN A 212 -6.70 25.73 18.41
CA GLN A 212 -6.82 25.16 19.76
C GLN A 212 -5.74 24.08 20.02
N CYS A 213 -5.22 23.45 18.99
CA CYS A 213 -4.21 22.41 19.07
C CYS A 213 -2.82 22.96 18.73
N PHE A 214 -2.78 24.00 17.92
CA PHE A 214 -1.57 24.64 17.43
C PHE A 214 -1.70 26.17 17.57
N PRO A 215 -1.69 26.70 18.81
CA PRO A 215 -1.96 28.12 19.05
C PRO A 215 -0.92 29.04 18.38
N GLU A 216 0.32 28.55 18.20
CA GLU A 216 1.39 29.29 17.53
C GLU A 216 1.73 28.66 16.15
N GLY A 217 0.86 27.77 15.64
CA GLY A 217 1.09 26.98 14.44
C GLY A 217 2.16 25.88 14.64
N PRO A 218 2.54 25.15 13.57
CA PRO A 218 3.42 23.99 13.67
C PRO A 218 4.92 24.32 13.68
N ALA A 219 5.32 25.60 13.71
CA ALA A 219 6.72 26.03 13.49
C ALA A 219 7.70 25.33 14.43
N LYS A 220 7.36 25.22 15.74
CA LYS A 220 8.21 24.55 16.74
C LYS A 220 8.44 23.08 16.40
N VAL A 221 7.40 22.38 15.96
CA VAL A 221 7.47 20.97 15.58
C VAL A 221 8.33 20.81 14.32
N ILE A 222 8.09 21.64 13.32
CA ILE A 222 8.86 21.62 12.05
C ILE A 222 10.34 21.88 12.31
N ASP A 223 10.68 22.87 13.15
CA ASP A 223 12.07 23.16 13.52
C ASP A 223 12.73 21.96 14.22
N ARG A 224 12.00 21.29 15.10
CA ARG A 224 12.52 20.11 15.79
C ARG A 224 12.70 18.92 14.84
N VAL A 225 11.77 18.68 13.93
CA VAL A 225 11.85 17.69 12.86
C VAL A 225 13.10 17.94 12.00
N ASN A 226 13.30 19.19 11.56
CA ASN A 226 14.46 19.57 10.75
C ASN A 226 15.80 19.38 11.49
N LYS A 227 15.84 19.68 12.81
CA LYS A 227 17.04 19.43 13.65
C LYS A 227 17.42 17.95 13.75
N LEU A 228 16.46 17.06 13.58
CA LEU A 228 16.67 15.61 13.52
C LEU A 228 16.93 15.10 12.08
N GLU A 229 17.17 16.01 11.15
CA GLU A 229 17.40 15.68 9.73
C GLU A 229 16.23 14.94 9.06
N MET A 230 15.04 14.99 9.68
CA MET A 230 13.81 14.46 9.10
C MET A 230 13.13 15.52 8.25
N LYS A 231 12.25 15.08 7.36
CA LYS A 231 11.42 15.93 6.51
C LYS A 231 9.99 15.96 7.04
N TRP A 232 9.37 17.13 6.98
CA TRP A 232 8.00 17.34 7.40
C TRP A 232 7.00 16.85 6.36
N GLY A 233 5.99 16.12 6.81
CA GLY A 233 4.86 15.66 6.01
C GLY A 233 3.52 15.99 6.63
N LEU A 234 2.45 15.89 5.84
CA LEU A 234 1.07 16.09 6.28
C LEU A 234 0.12 15.13 5.58
N TRP A 235 -0.94 14.78 6.29
CA TRP A 235 -2.09 14.08 5.78
C TRP A 235 -3.12 15.07 5.19
N PHE A 236 -3.74 14.71 4.06
CA PHE A 236 -4.86 15.43 3.46
C PHE A 236 -5.97 14.47 3.08
N ALA A 237 -7.22 14.87 3.30
CA ALA A 237 -8.36 14.17 2.77
C ALA A 237 -8.48 14.39 1.26
N GLY A 238 -8.90 13.35 0.53
CA GLY A 238 -9.20 13.43 -0.89
C GLY A 238 -10.58 14.03 -1.15
N THR A 239 -11.61 13.20 -1.13
CA THR A 239 -12.97 13.61 -1.51
C THR A 239 -14.01 13.45 -0.40
N TRP A 240 -13.67 12.93 0.78
CA TRP A 240 -14.62 12.83 1.87
C TRP A 240 -14.73 14.15 2.63
N ALA A 241 -15.88 14.81 2.51
CA ALA A 241 -16.15 16.10 3.09
C ALA A 241 -15.93 16.14 4.61
N ASP A 242 -16.38 15.11 5.33
CA ASP A 242 -16.25 15.03 6.79
C ASP A 242 -14.79 15.10 7.25
N TRP A 243 -13.88 14.54 6.46
CA TRP A 243 -12.45 14.56 6.73
C TRP A 243 -11.76 15.81 6.17
N SER A 244 -12.14 16.26 4.98
CA SER A 244 -11.58 17.46 4.34
C SER A 244 -11.90 18.72 5.10
N CYS A 245 -13.02 18.73 5.82
CA CYS A 245 -13.43 19.87 6.62
C CYS A 245 -12.98 19.77 8.09
N GLY A 246 -12.12 18.81 8.43
CA GLY A 246 -11.73 18.56 9.84
C GLY A 246 -12.86 17.95 10.69
N LEU A 247 -14.01 17.66 10.09
CA LEU A 247 -15.17 17.10 10.75
C LEU A 247 -15.12 15.58 10.71
N ASN A 248 -14.50 14.95 11.69
CA ASN A 248 -14.58 13.51 11.85
C ASN A 248 -15.78 13.13 12.75
N PRO A 249 -16.86 12.56 12.19
CA PRO A 249 -18.04 12.19 12.95
C PRO A 249 -17.78 11.11 14.01
N ARG A 250 -16.65 10.40 13.91
CA ARG A 250 -16.25 9.37 14.89
C ARG A 250 -15.65 9.96 16.16
N VAL A 251 -15.02 11.12 16.04
CA VAL A 251 -14.27 11.75 17.14
C VAL A 251 -15.05 12.90 17.76
N ILE A 252 -15.88 13.59 17.00
CA ILE A 252 -16.66 14.73 17.47
C ILE A 252 -18.14 14.54 17.11
N PRO A 253 -18.82 13.50 17.60
CA PRO A 253 -20.17 13.18 17.16
C PRO A 253 -21.21 14.25 17.53
N SER A 254 -20.94 15.07 18.52
CA SER A 254 -21.90 16.08 19.02
C SER A 254 -21.43 17.53 18.93
N ARG A 255 -20.15 17.78 18.77
CA ARG A 255 -19.57 19.15 18.84
C ARG A 255 -19.42 19.82 17.49
N THR A 256 -19.32 19.04 16.43
CA THR A 256 -19.20 19.53 15.06
C THR A 256 -20.52 19.81 14.39
N ILE A 257 -21.59 19.34 14.97
CA ILE A 257 -22.89 19.80 14.56
C ILE A 257 -23.01 21.21 15.09
N VAL A 258 -22.73 22.16 14.22
CA VAL A 258 -23.09 23.55 14.45
C VAL A 258 -24.48 23.57 15.05
N PRO A 259 -24.75 24.28 16.14
CA PRO A 259 -26.06 24.36 16.72
C PRO A 259 -27.13 24.62 15.64
N GLY A 260 -28.07 23.71 15.48
CA GLY A 260 -29.07 23.73 14.41
C GLY A 260 -28.82 22.80 13.22
N GLY A 261 -27.83 21.91 13.26
CA GLY A 261 -27.62 20.88 12.22
C GLY A 261 -27.19 21.40 10.84
N LYS A 262 -26.77 22.67 10.78
CA LYS A 262 -26.31 23.27 9.53
C LYS A 262 -24.78 23.09 9.42
N TRP A 263 -24.32 22.65 8.26
CA TRP A 263 -22.92 22.71 7.91
C TRP A 263 -22.47 24.18 7.91
N PRO A 264 -21.24 24.44 8.35
CA PRO A 264 -20.63 25.76 8.15
C PRO A 264 -20.70 26.16 6.68
N ASP A 265 -20.64 27.43 6.39
CA ASP A 265 -20.74 27.97 5.04
C ASP A 265 -19.38 27.87 4.35
N TYR A 266 -19.06 26.66 3.87
CA TYR A 266 -17.81 26.42 3.18
C TYR A 266 -17.85 26.93 1.74
N SER A 267 -16.73 27.51 1.31
CA SER A 267 -16.54 28.02 -0.04
C SER A 267 -16.70 27.01 -1.17
N TYR A 268 -16.68 25.71 -0.85
CA TYR A 268 -16.81 24.62 -1.82
C TYR A 268 -18.13 23.86 -1.77
N ARG A 269 -19.19 24.49 -1.28
CA ARG A 269 -20.55 23.88 -1.32
C ARG A 269 -20.95 23.39 -2.67
N ASP A 270 -20.59 24.10 -3.72
CA ASP A 270 -20.91 23.77 -5.11
C ASP A 270 -20.21 22.51 -5.61
N SER A 271 -19.15 22.06 -4.92
CA SER A 271 -18.44 20.84 -5.23
C SER A 271 -19.01 19.60 -4.52
N PHE A 272 -20.06 19.73 -3.71
CA PHE A 272 -20.66 18.59 -3.03
C PHE A 272 -21.43 17.66 -3.99
N ASP A 273 -21.22 16.38 -3.81
CA ASP A 273 -22.11 15.33 -4.28
C ASP A 273 -22.68 14.58 -3.06
N ILE A 274 -23.93 14.17 -3.13
CA ILE A 274 -24.57 13.36 -2.11
C ILE A 274 -24.81 11.98 -2.73
N ALA A 275 -23.75 11.17 -2.73
CA ALA A 275 -23.85 9.77 -3.12
C ALA A 275 -24.02 8.90 -1.85
N ASP A 276 -24.96 7.98 -1.88
CA ASP A 276 -25.20 6.98 -0.81
C ASP A 276 -25.38 7.57 0.62
N GLY A 277 -25.96 8.77 0.72
CA GLY A 277 -26.19 9.43 2.02
C GLY A 277 -24.92 9.98 2.68
N ARG A 278 -23.77 9.94 2.01
CA ARG A 278 -22.51 10.54 2.45
C ARG A 278 -22.25 11.83 1.70
N ARG A 279 -21.75 12.82 2.42
CA ARG A 279 -21.28 14.05 1.80
C ARG A 279 -19.90 13.82 1.20
N GLN A 280 -19.81 13.98 -0.10
CA GLN A 280 -18.59 13.77 -0.86
C GLN A 280 -18.29 15.03 -1.67
N LEU A 281 -17.02 15.36 -1.75
CA LEU A 281 -16.51 16.44 -2.58
C LEU A 281 -16.10 15.87 -3.95
N CYS A 282 -16.40 16.60 -5.00
CA CYS A 282 -15.95 16.27 -6.34
C CYS A 282 -14.64 17.01 -6.63
N LEU A 283 -13.55 16.28 -6.77
CA LEU A 283 -12.25 16.89 -7.06
C LEU A 283 -12.14 17.41 -8.50
N ALA A 284 -12.98 16.91 -9.41
CA ALA A 284 -13.06 17.42 -10.78
C ALA A 284 -13.95 18.67 -10.92
N SER A 285 -14.39 19.27 -9.82
CA SER A 285 -15.28 20.44 -9.80
C SER A 285 -14.66 21.57 -8.98
N GLU A 286 -14.82 22.81 -9.50
CA GLU A 286 -14.50 24.01 -8.73
C GLU A 286 -15.60 24.31 -7.70
N PRO A 287 -15.28 24.93 -6.56
CA PRO A 287 -13.97 25.46 -6.20
C PRO A 287 -13.04 24.46 -5.46
N TYR A 288 -13.49 23.21 -5.18
CA TYR A 288 -12.73 22.29 -4.32
C TYR A 288 -11.38 21.86 -4.93
N PHE A 289 -11.33 21.68 -6.24
CA PHE A 289 -10.06 21.39 -6.93
C PHE A 289 -8.98 22.44 -6.65
N SER A 290 -9.34 23.72 -6.82
CA SER A 290 -8.43 24.82 -6.55
C SER A 290 -8.07 24.92 -5.07
N ILE A 291 -9.02 24.75 -4.16
CA ILE A 291 -8.78 24.78 -2.71
C ILE A 291 -7.74 23.74 -2.31
N LEU A 292 -7.92 22.48 -2.69
CA LEU A 292 -6.96 21.42 -2.32
C LEU A 292 -5.59 21.63 -2.98
N LYS A 293 -5.57 21.97 -4.27
CA LYS A 293 -4.32 22.23 -4.98
C LYS A 293 -3.55 23.39 -4.37
N ASP A 294 -4.23 24.51 -4.13
CA ASP A 294 -3.60 25.73 -3.61
C ASP A 294 -3.15 25.55 -2.16
N ALA A 295 -3.89 24.80 -1.32
CA ALA A 295 -3.47 24.42 0.02
C ALA A 295 -2.18 23.61 0.00
N LEU A 296 -2.10 22.57 -0.85
CA LEU A 296 -0.87 21.77 -1.00
C LEU A 296 0.31 22.62 -1.46
N LEU A 297 0.09 23.50 -2.46
CA LEU A 297 1.14 24.42 -2.93
C LEU A 297 1.55 25.43 -1.86
N HIS A 298 0.62 25.91 -1.04
CA HIS A 298 0.90 26.78 0.09
C HIS A 298 1.81 26.06 1.12
N HIS A 299 1.45 24.88 1.54
CA HIS A 299 2.27 24.11 2.49
C HIS A 299 3.64 23.74 1.94
N ILE A 300 3.76 23.47 0.64
CA ILE A 300 5.05 23.21 -0.02
C ILE A 300 5.94 24.45 0.02
N ARG A 301 5.40 25.64 -0.29
CA ARG A 301 6.16 26.90 -0.39
C ARG A 301 6.47 27.51 0.98
N ASN A 302 5.49 27.51 1.87
CA ASN A 302 5.52 28.26 3.13
C ASN A 302 5.60 27.38 4.38
N GLY A 303 5.10 26.15 4.32
CA GLY A 303 5.01 25.18 5.43
C GLY A 303 6.08 24.10 5.44
N HIS A 304 7.14 24.23 4.62
CA HIS A 304 8.24 23.25 4.53
C HIS A 304 7.80 21.81 4.19
N LEU A 305 6.64 21.63 3.59
CA LEU A 305 6.10 20.30 3.25
C LEU A 305 7.01 19.58 2.26
N ARG A 306 7.37 18.33 2.60
CA ARG A 306 8.17 17.42 1.77
C ARG A 306 7.48 16.10 1.48
N PHE A 307 6.37 15.87 2.12
CA PHE A 307 5.57 14.65 2.03
C PHE A 307 4.11 15.00 2.19
N PHE A 308 3.24 14.42 1.36
CA PHE A 308 1.82 14.41 1.70
C PHE A 308 1.20 13.04 1.43
N LYS A 309 0.31 12.64 2.33
CA LYS A 309 -0.57 11.50 2.22
C LYS A 309 -1.92 12.00 1.75
N LEU A 310 -2.35 11.63 0.54
CA LEU A 310 -3.69 11.92 0.06
C LEU A 310 -4.59 10.72 0.32
N ASP A 311 -5.38 10.83 1.35
CA ASP A 311 -6.23 9.77 1.87
C ASP A 311 -7.69 9.98 1.50
N THR A 312 -8.53 9.12 2.00
CA THR A 312 -10.00 9.11 1.97
C THR A 312 -10.66 9.59 0.67
N GLY A 313 -11.58 8.81 0.16
CA GLY A 313 -12.40 9.26 -0.95
C GLY A 313 -12.96 8.16 -1.84
N SER A 314 -14.11 8.49 -2.41
CA SER A 314 -14.67 7.84 -3.57
C SER A 314 -14.54 8.81 -4.74
N TYR A 315 -13.79 8.44 -5.75
CA TYR A 315 -13.55 9.30 -6.91
C TYR A 315 -14.63 9.10 -7.96
N TYR A 316 -15.87 9.29 -7.54
CA TYR A 316 -17.07 9.08 -8.31
C TYR A 316 -18.09 10.15 -7.95
N CYS A 317 -18.68 10.80 -8.95
CA CYS A 317 -19.61 11.89 -8.74
C CYS A 317 -20.82 11.77 -9.69
N ASN A 318 -22.02 11.91 -9.18
CA ASN A 318 -23.26 11.88 -9.96
C ASN A 318 -23.93 13.26 -10.09
N ASN A 319 -23.31 14.31 -9.59
CA ASN A 319 -23.89 15.64 -9.66
C ASN A 319 -23.91 16.13 -11.12
N PRO A 320 -25.09 16.35 -11.71
CA PRO A 320 -25.22 16.77 -13.11
C PRO A 320 -24.84 18.25 -13.33
N ALA A 321 -24.67 19.03 -12.25
CA ALA A 321 -24.28 20.43 -12.33
C ALA A 321 -22.77 20.65 -12.49
N HIS A 322 -21.97 19.57 -12.37
CA HIS A 322 -20.53 19.66 -12.52
C HIS A 322 -20.10 19.52 -13.99
N ASP A 323 -18.90 20.02 -14.33
CA ASP A 323 -18.36 20.04 -15.69
C ASP A 323 -17.88 18.67 -16.18
N HIS A 324 -18.56 17.59 -15.77
CA HIS A 324 -18.33 16.22 -16.21
C HIS A 324 -19.64 15.45 -16.25
N LEU A 325 -19.69 14.39 -17.03
CA LEU A 325 -20.79 13.44 -16.99
C LEU A 325 -20.67 12.54 -15.73
N PRO A 326 -21.79 12.04 -15.21
CA PRO A 326 -21.80 11.16 -14.04
C PRO A 326 -21.20 9.77 -14.33
N GLY A 327 -20.99 8.98 -13.28
CA GLY A 327 -20.53 7.59 -13.38
C GLY A 327 -19.06 7.48 -13.78
N LYS A 328 -18.75 6.56 -14.69
CA LYS A 328 -17.38 6.29 -15.16
C LYS A 328 -16.65 7.53 -15.70
N TYR A 329 -17.37 8.49 -16.26
CA TYR A 329 -16.82 9.73 -16.77
C TYR A 329 -16.33 10.64 -15.64
N SER A 330 -17.10 10.71 -14.55
CA SER A 330 -16.69 11.46 -13.37
C SER A 330 -15.47 10.84 -12.69
N THR A 331 -15.34 9.50 -12.71
CA THR A 331 -14.15 8.80 -12.18
C THR A 331 -12.89 9.18 -12.95
N GLU A 332 -12.96 9.19 -14.29
CA GLU A 332 -11.82 9.62 -15.10
C GLU A 332 -11.46 11.09 -14.81
N ALA A 333 -12.47 11.97 -14.76
CA ALA A 333 -12.25 13.40 -14.48
C ALA A 333 -11.64 13.63 -13.08
N ASN A 334 -12.10 12.93 -12.04
CA ASN A 334 -11.53 13.04 -10.69
C ASN A 334 -10.09 12.50 -10.63
N PHE A 335 -9.78 11.40 -11.32
CA PHE A 335 -8.41 10.89 -11.37
C PHE A 335 -7.48 11.80 -12.17
N ASP A 336 -7.98 12.43 -13.24
CA ASP A 336 -7.24 13.48 -13.96
C ASP A 336 -6.89 14.65 -13.03
N ALA A 337 -7.83 15.08 -12.18
CA ALA A 337 -7.61 16.13 -11.19
C ALA A 337 -6.55 15.74 -10.16
N VAL A 338 -6.60 14.50 -9.63
CA VAL A 338 -5.57 13.95 -8.73
C VAL A 338 -4.19 13.99 -9.39
N ILE A 339 -4.10 13.56 -10.66
CA ILE A 339 -2.86 13.54 -11.43
C ILE A 339 -2.34 14.96 -11.66
N GLU A 340 -3.22 15.91 -11.94
CA GLU A 340 -2.84 17.32 -12.11
C GLU A 340 -2.29 17.91 -10.81
N ILE A 341 -2.90 17.65 -9.68
CA ILE A 341 -2.38 18.05 -8.36
C ILE A 341 -0.97 17.48 -8.15
N ALA A 342 -0.76 16.20 -8.43
CA ALA A 342 0.57 15.60 -8.31
C ALA A 342 1.60 16.27 -9.22
N ARG A 343 1.23 16.59 -10.46
CA ARG A 343 2.11 17.29 -11.39
C ARG A 343 2.43 18.70 -10.89
N ALA A 344 1.41 19.46 -10.47
CA ALA A 344 1.57 20.82 -9.96
C ALA A 344 2.47 20.87 -8.72
N THR A 345 2.30 19.94 -7.80
CA THR A 345 3.14 19.84 -6.59
C THR A 345 4.59 19.49 -6.94
N ARG A 346 4.83 18.58 -7.88
CA ARG A 346 6.17 18.22 -8.35
C ARG A 346 6.85 19.32 -9.18
N GLN A 347 6.11 20.14 -9.88
CA GLN A 347 6.69 21.31 -10.56
C GLN A 347 7.30 22.31 -9.57
N VAL A 348 6.67 22.48 -8.40
CA VAL A 348 7.17 23.36 -7.33
C VAL A 348 8.25 22.65 -6.50
N ARG A 349 8.08 21.36 -6.26
CA ARG A 349 8.96 20.55 -5.44
C ARG A 349 9.18 19.16 -6.09
N PRO A 350 10.19 18.99 -6.93
CA PRO A 350 10.42 17.73 -7.65
C PRO A 350 10.64 16.52 -6.75
N ASP A 351 11.17 16.72 -5.53
CA ASP A 351 11.45 15.70 -4.53
C ASP A 351 10.32 15.51 -3.50
N ILE A 352 9.14 16.10 -3.72
CA ILE A 352 7.96 15.88 -2.87
C ILE A 352 7.59 14.39 -2.88
N TYR A 353 7.42 13.79 -1.70
CA TYR A 353 6.90 12.44 -1.57
C TYR A 353 5.38 12.46 -1.60
N ILE A 354 4.76 11.66 -2.45
CA ILE A 354 3.31 11.55 -2.60
C ILE A 354 2.88 10.13 -2.27
N MET A 355 2.14 9.98 -1.17
CA MET A 355 1.55 8.72 -0.75
C MET A 355 0.08 8.67 -1.16
N TRP A 356 -0.26 7.73 -2.03
CA TRP A 356 -1.63 7.47 -2.44
C TRP A 356 -2.30 6.49 -1.49
N TYR A 357 -3.45 6.89 -0.99
CA TYR A 357 -4.19 6.11 -0.03
C TYR A 357 -5.57 5.70 -0.58
N TRP A 358 -6.58 5.57 0.25
CA TRP A 358 -7.89 5.04 -0.11
C TRP A 358 -8.48 5.61 -1.41
N GLY A 359 -9.11 4.72 -2.21
CA GLY A 359 -9.71 5.06 -3.49
C GLY A 359 -8.74 5.09 -4.68
N LYS A 360 -7.43 5.03 -4.42
CA LYS A 360 -6.37 5.09 -5.43
C LYS A 360 -5.56 3.79 -5.47
N ARG A 361 -6.13 2.73 -6.05
CA ARG A 361 -5.57 1.36 -6.00
C ARG A 361 -4.83 0.92 -7.26
N SER A 362 -5.01 1.61 -8.38
CA SER A 362 -4.36 1.24 -9.64
C SER A 362 -2.85 1.45 -9.58
N PRO A 363 -2.02 0.51 -10.08
CA PRO A 363 -0.58 0.68 -10.19
C PRO A 363 -0.19 1.89 -11.03
N PHE A 364 -1.04 2.37 -11.93
CA PHE A 364 -0.77 3.57 -12.73
C PHE A 364 -0.75 4.88 -11.93
N PHE A 365 -1.22 4.91 -10.70
CA PHE A 365 -0.98 6.06 -9.83
C PHE A 365 0.51 6.22 -9.47
N LEU A 366 1.30 5.15 -9.53
CA LEU A 366 2.74 5.21 -9.28
C LEU A 366 3.55 5.93 -10.36
N LEU A 367 2.95 6.25 -11.49
CA LEU A 367 3.57 7.13 -12.49
C LEU A 367 3.64 8.59 -11.99
N TYR A 368 2.84 8.93 -10.99
CA TYR A 368 2.67 10.29 -10.48
C TYR A 368 3.00 10.43 -8.99
N GLY A 369 3.08 9.33 -8.26
CA GLY A 369 3.36 9.31 -6.81
C GLY A 369 4.33 8.19 -6.42
N ASP A 370 4.65 8.13 -5.14
CA ASP A 370 5.78 7.33 -4.64
C ASP A 370 5.36 6.00 -4.02
N SER A 371 4.20 5.97 -3.40
CA SER A 371 3.68 4.74 -2.79
C SER A 371 2.17 4.62 -2.92
N LEU A 372 1.69 3.40 -2.85
CA LEU A 372 0.31 3.01 -3.03
C LEU A 372 -0.13 2.12 -1.88
N PHE A 373 -1.25 2.50 -1.24
CA PHE A 373 -1.82 1.72 -0.15
C PHE A 373 -2.37 0.37 -0.63
N GLU A 374 -2.03 -0.69 0.06
CA GLU A 374 -2.56 -2.02 -0.18
C GLU A 374 -4.06 -2.10 0.13
N SER A 375 -4.77 -2.99 -0.55
CA SER A 375 -6.24 -3.00 -0.55
C SER A 375 -6.89 -3.48 0.75
N ARG A 376 -6.15 -4.15 1.64
CA ARG A 376 -6.65 -4.59 2.95
C ARG A 376 -6.01 -3.82 4.08
N ILE A 377 -6.80 -3.54 5.11
CA ILE A 377 -6.41 -2.70 6.22
C ILE A 377 -6.26 -3.55 7.46
N LYS A 378 -5.14 -3.39 8.14
CA LYS A 378 -4.94 -3.96 9.48
C LYS A 378 -6.08 -3.57 10.44
N MET A 379 -6.62 -2.36 10.31
CA MET A 379 -7.73 -1.88 11.12
C MET A 379 -9.02 -2.68 10.94
N GLU A 380 -9.33 -3.16 9.75
CA GLU A 380 -10.53 -3.97 9.51
C GLU A 380 -10.44 -5.31 10.22
N ALA A 381 -9.25 -5.91 10.22
CA ALA A 381 -8.98 -7.13 10.97
C ALA A 381 -8.91 -6.83 12.48
N ALA A 382 -8.38 -5.66 12.87
CA ALA A 382 -8.27 -5.22 14.25
C ALA A 382 -9.63 -4.88 14.89
N SER A 383 -10.58 -4.38 14.13
CA SER A 383 -11.90 -4.01 14.63
C SER A 383 -12.78 -5.21 15.00
N THR A 384 -12.39 -6.41 14.62
CA THR A 384 -13.07 -7.65 15.04
C THR A 384 -12.71 -8.11 16.47
N GLY A 385 -11.74 -7.54 17.06
CA GLY A 385 -11.40 -7.17 18.44
C GLY A 385 -11.36 -8.22 19.56
N ASP A 386 -11.67 -9.48 19.37
CA ASP A 386 -11.85 -10.43 20.47
C ASP A 386 -10.85 -11.58 20.50
N PHE A 387 -9.70 -11.40 19.85
CA PHE A 387 -8.68 -12.45 19.81
C PHE A 387 -7.59 -12.23 20.86
N PRO A 388 -7.04 -13.30 21.46
CA PRO A 388 -5.78 -13.21 22.17
C PRO A 388 -4.69 -12.60 21.28
N ALA A 389 -3.80 -11.80 21.86
CA ALA A 389 -2.79 -11.04 21.12
C ALA A 389 -2.01 -11.86 20.09
N LEU A 390 -1.71 -13.12 20.44
CA LEU A 390 -1.01 -14.05 19.58
C LEU A 390 -1.75 -14.33 18.27
N PHE A 391 -3.05 -14.63 18.36
CA PHE A 391 -3.87 -14.92 17.19
C PHE A 391 -4.15 -13.70 16.36
N PHE A 392 -4.30 -12.56 17.02
CA PHE A 392 -4.60 -11.31 16.36
C PHE A 392 -3.48 -10.91 15.38
N ARG A 393 -2.24 -10.91 15.85
CA ARG A 393 -1.10 -10.62 14.98
C ARG A 393 -1.10 -11.52 13.74
N ASP A 394 -1.29 -12.82 13.95
CA ASP A 394 -1.23 -13.77 12.86
C ASP A 394 -2.44 -13.69 11.94
N ALA A 395 -3.63 -13.40 12.47
CA ALA A 395 -4.81 -13.13 11.65
C ALA A 395 -4.63 -11.87 10.79
N VAL A 396 -4.10 -10.79 11.36
CA VAL A 396 -3.82 -9.56 10.63
C VAL A 396 -2.74 -9.80 9.57
N THR A 397 -1.61 -10.39 9.95
CA THR A 397 -0.51 -10.69 9.02
C THR A 397 -0.99 -11.58 7.89
N LEU A 398 -1.74 -12.65 8.20
CA LEU A 398 -2.30 -13.54 7.20
C LEU A 398 -3.27 -12.80 6.26
N ALA A 399 -4.15 -11.95 6.78
CA ALA A 399 -5.06 -11.16 5.96
C ALA A 399 -4.33 -10.20 5.03
N MET A 400 -3.24 -9.59 5.49
CA MET A 400 -2.38 -8.74 4.67
C MET A 400 -1.65 -9.55 3.59
N ASP A 401 -1.12 -10.73 3.92
CA ASP A 401 -0.44 -11.60 2.97
C ASP A 401 -1.40 -12.20 1.93
N GLN A 402 -2.61 -12.55 2.33
CA GLN A 402 -3.69 -12.90 1.40
C GLN A 402 -4.02 -11.72 0.48
N GLY A 403 -4.15 -10.50 1.03
CA GLY A 403 -4.40 -9.28 0.26
C GLY A 403 -3.26 -8.94 -0.69
N ALA A 404 -2.02 -9.21 -0.32
CA ALA A 404 -0.84 -8.93 -1.14
C ALA A 404 -0.86 -9.66 -2.50
N GLN A 405 -1.60 -10.74 -2.63
CA GLN A 405 -1.76 -11.44 -3.90
C GLN A 405 -2.52 -10.59 -4.94
N PHE A 406 -3.46 -9.76 -4.51
CA PHE A 406 -4.15 -8.81 -5.41
C PHE A 406 -3.26 -7.62 -5.78
N ASN A 407 -2.23 -7.35 -4.97
CA ASN A 407 -1.31 -6.23 -5.14
C ASN A 407 0.03 -6.66 -5.77
N ASP A 408 0.09 -7.84 -6.38
CA ASP A 408 1.30 -8.35 -7.06
C ASP A 408 1.76 -7.48 -8.25
N LEU A 409 0.88 -6.59 -8.72
CA LEU A 409 1.20 -5.63 -9.79
C LEU A 409 1.78 -4.30 -9.28
N ILE A 410 1.97 -4.19 -7.96
CA ILE A 410 2.62 -3.03 -7.34
C ILE A 410 4.06 -3.43 -6.99
N PRO A 411 5.07 -2.66 -7.45
CA PRO A 411 6.45 -2.94 -7.07
C PRO A 411 6.61 -2.96 -5.54
N PRO A 412 7.38 -3.90 -4.98
CA PRO A 412 7.53 -4.04 -3.53
C PRO A 412 7.88 -2.74 -2.82
N MET A 413 8.83 -1.97 -3.35
CA MET A 413 9.25 -0.69 -2.77
C MET A 413 8.17 0.40 -2.73
N ASN A 414 7.10 0.24 -3.51
CA ASN A 414 6.03 1.23 -3.65
C ASN A 414 4.75 0.85 -2.91
N LYS A 415 4.77 -0.25 -2.14
CA LYS A 415 3.63 -0.69 -1.33
C LYS A 415 3.61 0.00 0.02
N ASP A 416 2.41 0.21 0.54
CA ASP A 416 2.15 0.61 1.91
C ASP A 416 1.04 -0.25 2.52
N CYS A 417 1.33 -0.87 3.67
CA CYS A 417 0.41 -1.73 4.42
C CYS A 417 -0.04 -1.10 5.74
N LEU A 418 0.09 0.21 5.94
CA LEU A 418 -0.03 0.90 7.23
C LEU A 418 1.16 0.68 8.18
N GLY A 419 2.17 -0.08 7.80
CA GLY A 419 3.33 -0.31 8.66
C GLY A 419 3.01 -0.95 10.01
N ILE A 420 3.87 -0.69 10.98
CA ILE A 420 3.72 -1.21 12.34
C ILE A 420 2.93 -0.23 13.20
N TRP A 421 1.84 -0.70 13.72
CA TRP A 421 0.91 0.12 14.48
C TRP A 421 0.92 -0.23 15.97
N ILE A 422 1.56 0.60 16.77
CA ILE A 422 1.65 0.43 18.22
C ILE A 422 1.05 1.65 18.90
N THR A 423 -0.22 1.57 19.25
CA THR A 423 -0.93 2.67 19.93
C THR A 423 -1.57 2.18 21.22
N ASP A 424 -1.86 3.10 22.14
CA ASP A 424 -2.59 2.83 23.38
C ASP A 424 -4.10 2.98 23.25
N THR A 425 -4.58 3.23 22.05
CA THR A 425 -5.97 3.54 21.81
C THR A 425 -6.82 2.31 21.53
N PRO A 426 -8.16 2.39 21.72
CA PRO A 426 -9.09 1.32 21.37
C PRO A 426 -9.13 0.96 19.87
N TRP A 427 -8.62 1.83 19.01
CA TRP A 427 -8.46 1.59 17.58
C TRP A 427 -7.28 0.69 17.28
N GLY A 428 -6.35 0.78 18.20
CA GLY A 428 -5.04 0.26 17.95
C GLY A 428 -5.02 -1.22 18.07
N ASN A 429 -4.21 -1.74 17.29
CA ASN A 429 -3.54 -2.96 17.40
C ASN A 429 -2.69 -2.99 18.70
N ALA A 430 -3.34 -2.82 19.86
CA ALA A 430 -2.72 -3.12 21.13
C ALA A 430 -1.96 -4.47 21.09
N MET A 431 -2.37 -5.30 20.17
CA MET A 431 -1.83 -6.62 19.87
C MET A 431 -0.46 -6.59 19.20
N GLU A 432 -0.17 -5.61 18.36
CA GLU A 432 1.18 -5.46 17.80
C GLU A 432 2.21 -5.05 18.86
N LYS A 433 1.78 -4.53 20.01
CA LYS A 433 2.69 -4.29 21.15
C LYS A 433 3.49 -5.51 21.55
N VAL A 434 2.87 -6.68 21.50
CA VAL A 434 3.51 -7.93 21.93
C VAL A 434 4.33 -8.56 20.80
N ARG A 435 3.84 -8.50 19.56
CA ARG A 435 4.41 -9.20 18.39
C ARG A 435 4.79 -8.29 17.22
N TRP A 436 5.07 -7.03 17.51
CA TRP A 436 5.42 -6.06 16.49
C TRP A 436 6.69 -6.41 15.71
N ARG A 437 7.61 -7.20 16.30
CA ARG A 437 8.83 -7.62 15.62
C ARG A 437 8.53 -8.59 14.50
N GLU A 438 7.66 -9.55 14.75
CA GLU A 438 7.18 -10.50 13.74
C GLU A 438 6.40 -9.76 12.64
N ALA A 439 5.55 -8.81 13.03
CA ALA A 439 4.82 -7.98 12.09
C ALA A 439 5.78 -7.17 11.20
N LEU A 440 6.81 -6.55 11.79
CA LEU A 440 7.85 -5.81 11.05
C LEU A 440 8.58 -6.71 10.04
N VAL A 441 8.97 -7.93 10.47
CA VAL A 441 9.64 -8.90 9.59
C VAL A 441 8.75 -9.27 8.40
N MET A 442 7.48 -9.52 8.65
CA MET A 442 6.56 -9.90 7.58
C MET A 442 6.11 -8.71 6.71
N ASP A 443 6.06 -7.49 7.23
CA ASP A 443 5.85 -6.30 6.41
C ASP A 443 7.04 -6.05 5.47
N LEU A 444 8.27 -6.21 5.98
CA LEU A 444 9.47 -6.18 5.13
C LEU A 444 9.46 -7.29 4.09
N ALA A 445 9.06 -8.50 4.49
CA ALA A 445 8.93 -9.66 3.60
C ALA A 445 7.96 -9.41 2.44
N ARG A 446 6.84 -8.72 2.70
CA ARG A 446 5.92 -8.29 1.64
C ARG A 446 6.49 -7.21 0.74
N GLY A 447 7.54 -6.52 1.19
CA GLY A 447 8.14 -5.38 0.51
C GLY A 447 7.35 -4.08 0.69
N SER A 448 6.49 -4.01 1.71
CA SER A 448 5.70 -2.82 1.99
C SER A 448 6.60 -1.68 2.43
N LEU A 449 6.61 -0.57 1.67
CA LEU A 449 7.50 0.60 1.81
C LEU A 449 8.98 0.25 1.98
N LEU A 450 9.37 -0.99 1.76
CA LEU A 450 10.66 -1.63 2.01
C LEU A 450 11.12 -1.55 3.46
N PHE A 451 10.93 -0.41 4.11
CA PHE A 451 10.99 -0.28 5.55
C PHE A 451 9.64 0.23 6.04
N PRO A 452 8.86 -0.61 6.70
CA PRO A 452 7.49 -0.30 7.08
C PRO A 452 7.39 1.00 7.88
N GLN A 453 6.36 1.75 7.59
CA GLN A 453 5.98 2.91 8.38
C GLN A 453 5.78 2.52 9.84
N ILE A 454 6.29 3.32 10.76
CA ILE A 454 6.04 3.16 12.19
C ILE A 454 4.96 4.14 12.62
N TRP A 455 3.85 3.60 13.07
CA TRP A 455 2.75 4.33 13.69
C TRP A 455 2.75 4.00 15.17
N SER A 456 3.35 4.83 16.00
CA SER A 456 3.56 4.34 17.33
C SER A 456 3.56 5.40 18.41
N ASN A 457 3.21 4.93 19.60
CA ASN A 457 3.70 5.51 20.82
C ASN A 457 5.12 4.99 21.08
N VAL A 458 6.13 5.81 20.79
CA VAL A 458 7.55 5.43 20.93
C VAL A 458 7.95 5.04 22.36
N HIS A 459 7.18 5.44 23.37
CA HIS A 459 7.41 5.07 24.77
C HIS A 459 7.21 3.57 25.04
N THR A 460 6.58 2.84 24.14
CA THR A 460 6.36 1.40 24.28
C THR A 460 7.56 0.55 23.87
N PHE A 461 8.56 1.13 23.21
CA PHE A 461 9.76 0.43 22.80
C PHE A 461 10.79 0.38 23.91
N ASN A 462 11.25 -0.80 24.23
CA ASN A 462 12.42 -1.01 25.10
C ASN A 462 13.73 -0.99 24.30
N ASP A 463 14.85 -1.01 25.03
CA ASP A 463 16.19 -0.97 24.42
C ASP A 463 16.45 -2.09 23.40
N GLN A 464 15.99 -3.31 23.68
CA GLN A 464 16.11 -4.42 22.74
C GLN A 464 15.27 -4.20 21.49
N GLY A 465 14.10 -3.60 21.65
CA GLY A 465 13.24 -3.21 20.53
C GLY A 465 13.90 -2.20 19.62
N VAL A 466 14.50 -1.15 20.20
CA VAL A 466 15.22 -0.12 19.44
C VAL A 466 16.42 -0.72 18.70
N SER A 467 17.19 -1.60 19.35
CA SER A 467 18.33 -2.28 18.70
C SER A 467 17.89 -3.19 17.56
N PHE A 468 16.76 -3.89 17.73
CA PHE A 468 16.18 -4.71 16.67
C PHE A 468 15.74 -3.85 15.47
N LEU A 469 15.03 -2.74 15.74
CA LEU A 469 14.57 -1.80 14.71
C LEU A 469 15.76 -1.22 13.93
N ALA A 470 16.82 -0.79 14.63
CA ALA A 470 18.05 -0.27 14.01
C ALA A 470 18.67 -1.30 13.05
N ARG A 471 18.75 -2.56 13.48
CA ARG A 471 19.29 -3.65 12.67
C ARG A 471 18.47 -3.92 11.42
N VAL A 472 17.15 -4.05 11.55
CA VAL A 472 16.28 -4.29 10.39
C VAL A 472 16.33 -3.12 9.41
N GLN A 473 16.40 -1.89 9.92
CA GLN A 473 16.54 -0.69 9.10
C GLN A 473 17.89 -0.67 8.35
N CYS A 474 18.98 -1.07 9.01
CA CYS A 474 20.30 -1.21 8.38
C CYS A 474 20.25 -2.24 7.25
N ILE A 475 19.71 -3.43 7.53
CA ILE A 475 19.56 -4.50 6.53
C ILE A 475 18.76 -4.01 5.31
N ALA A 476 17.63 -3.36 5.53
CA ALA A 476 16.79 -2.86 4.44
C ALA A 476 17.51 -1.82 3.59
N LYS A 477 18.27 -0.91 4.21
CA LYS A 477 19.00 0.17 3.51
C LYS A 477 20.25 -0.32 2.77
N GLU A 478 21.01 -1.22 3.37
CA GLU A 478 22.23 -1.75 2.78
C GLU A 478 21.96 -2.72 1.62
N ASN A 479 20.77 -3.35 1.62
CA ASN A 479 20.39 -4.35 0.64
C ASN A 479 19.19 -3.92 -0.22
N GLU A 480 18.97 -2.61 -0.40
CA GLU A 480 17.79 -2.10 -1.12
C GLU A 480 17.68 -2.65 -2.55
N THR A 481 18.79 -2.94 -3.22
CA THR A 481 18.80 -3.50 -4.57
C THR A 481 18.30 -4.95 -4.63
N ILE A 482 18.47 -5.71 -3.55
CA ILE A 482 18.00 -7.10 -3.45
C ILE A 482 16.48 -7.14 -3.32
N PHE A 483 15.86 -6.18 -2.62
CA PHE A 483 14.43 -6.16 -2.34
C PHE A 483 13.56 -5.69 -3.51
N HIS A 484 14.01 -5.83 -4.74
CA HIS A 484 13.26 -5.42 -5.92
C HIS A 484 12.33 -6.51 -6.46
N GLU A 485 12.77 -7.74 -6.46
CA GLU A 485 12.01 -8.87 -7.03
C GLU A 485 11.62 -9.86 -5.93
N ARG A 486 10.34 -9.83 -5.60
CA ARG A 486 9.78 -10.72 -4.59
C ARG A 486 9.35 -12.04 -5.22
N LYS A 487 9.82 -13.15 -4.67
CA LYS A 487 9.37 -14.49 -5.00
C LYS A 487 8.56 -15.07 -3.85
N LYS A 488 7.38 -15.63 -4.14
CA LYS A 488 6.62 -16.41 -3.15
C LYS A 488 7.26 -17.78 -3.01
N ILE A 489 7.37 -18.27 -1.80
CA ILE A 489 7.97 -19.58 -1.51
C ILE A 489 7.10 -20.35 -0.52
N LEU A 490 7.29 -21.67 -0.49
CA LEU A 490 6.55 -22.62 0.35
C LEU A 490 5.09 -22.74 -0.09
N GLY A 491 4.13 -22.56 0.80
CA GLY A 491 2.71 -22.72 0.52
C GLY A 491 1.97 -21.43 0.22
N ASP A 492 0.64 -21.50 0.25
CA ASP A 492 -0.27 -20.38 -0.03
C ASP A 492 -0.94 -19.87 1.25
N PRO A 493 -0.84 -18.58 1.57
CA PRO A 493 -1.54 -17.99 2.72
C PRO A 493 -3.08 -18.14 2.65
N TRP A 494 -3.67 -18.29 1.46
CA TRP A 494 -5.11 -18.55 1.32
C TRP A 494 -5.53 -19.93 1.81
N ASP A 495 -4.63 -20.91 1.70
CA ASP A 495 -4.84 -22.28 2.19
C ASP A 495 -4.42 -22.45 3.66
N ASN A 496 -4.02 -21.35 4.31
CA ASN A 496 -3.40 -21.32 5.62
C ASN A 496 -2.13 -22.19 5.72
N ASP A 497 -1.40 -22.29 4.64
CA ASP A 497 -0.13 -23.00 4.63
C ASP A 497 0.95 -22.22 5.39
N LEU A 498 2.01 -22.91 5.76
CA LEU A 498 3.28 -22.28 6.04
C LEU A 498 3.78 -21.67 4.73
N TYR A 499 4.04 -20.37 4.71
CA TYR A 499 4.39 -19.62 3.51
C TYR A 499 5.56 -18.67 3.75
N GLY A 500 6.06 -18.07 2.69
CA GLY A 500 7.12 -17.09 2.80
C GLY A 500 7.41 -16.34 1.52
N TYR A 501 8.46 -15.52 1.60
CA TYR A 501 8.96 -14.72 0.51
C TYR A 501 10.47 -14.79 0.43
N ALA A 502 11.02 -14.71 -0.77
CA ALA A 502 12.44 -14.67 -1.00
C ALA A 502 12.80 -13.52 -1.95
N TYR A 503 13.99 -12.98 -1.75
CA TYR A 503 14.59 -11.93 -2.56
C TYR A 503 16.05 -12.28 -2.79
N PHE A 504 16.49 -12.33 -4.05
CA PHE A 504 17.87 -12.66 -4.38
C PHE A 504 18.44 -11.77 -5.49
N ASP A 505 19.71 -11.44 -5.35
CA ASP A 505 20.58 -10.94 -6.40
C ASP A 505 21.76 -11.92 -6.52
N GLY A 506 21.73 -12.76 -7.54
CA GLY A 506 22.68 -13.85 -7.68
C GLY A 506 22.59 -14.86 -6.53
N THR A 507 23.67 -14.97 -5.74
CA THR A 507 23.78 -15.87 -4.58
C THR A 507 23.58 -15.17 -3.24
N HIS A 508 23.37 -13.86 -3.23
CA HIS A 508 23.05 -13.09 -2.01
C HIS A 508 21.55 -12.78 -1.95
N GLY A 509 20.93 -13.06 -0.81
CA GLY A 509 19.51 -12.80 -0.68
C GLY A 509 18.94 -13.04 0.70
N PHE A 510 17.64 -12.87 0.82
CA PHE A 510 16.87 -13.01 2.05
C PHE A 510 15.70 -13.96 1.86
N VAL A 511 15.47 -14.78 2.87
CA VAL A 511 14.33 -15.70 2.96
C VAL A 511 13.53 -15.36 4.20
N PHE A 512 12.24 -15.11 4.01
CA PHE A 512 11.28 -14.84 5.06
C PHE A 512 10.27 -15.99 5.09
N MET A 513 9.94 -16.46 6.28
CA MET A 513 9.02 -17.58 6.48
C MET A 513 8.03 -17.24 7.58
N ASN A 514 6.80 -17.69 7.46
CA ASN A 514 5.75 -17.48 8.45
C ASN A 514 4.94 -18.76 8.66
N ASN A 515 4.99 -19.30 9.87
CA ASN A 515 4.12 -20.40 10.27
C ASN A 515 2.85 -19.84 10.91
N VAL A 516 1.72 -19.92 10.23
CA VAL A 516 0.41 -19.47 10.72
C VAL A 516 -0.39 -20.56 11.44
N HIS A 517 0.23 -21.71 11.66
CA HIS A 517 -0.42 -22.85 12.32
C HIS A 517 -0.18 -22.87 13.82
N PHE A 518 -1.08 -23.55 14.51
CA PHE A 518 -0.96 -23.92 15.91
C PHE A 518 0.02 -25.09 16.14
N GLN A 519 0.62 -25.60 15.09
CA GLN A 519 1.55 -26.73 15.14
C GLN A 519 2.92 -26.31 14.62
N THR A 520 3.95 -26.89 15.20
CA THR A 520 5.29 -26.85 14.61
C THR A 520 5.23 -27.47 13.21
N ARG A 521 5.76 -26.78 12.24
CA ARG A 521 5.77 -27.20 10.84
C ARG A 521 7.20 -27.40 10.35
N ARG A 522 7.37 -28.43 9.54
CA ARG A 522 8.63 -28.68 8.85
C ARG A 522 8.73 -27.81 7.62
N VAL A 523 9.88 -27.19 7.45
CA VAL A 523 10.25 -26.40 6.28
C VAL A 523 11.26 -27.17 5.46
N HIS A 524 11.05 -27.22 4.16
CA HIS A 524 12.01 -27.71 3.17
C HIS A 524 12.32 -26.59 2.20
N LEU A 525 13.57 -26.15 2.17
CA LEU A 525 14.05 -25.16 1.23
C LEU A 525 15.13 -25.80 0.35
N LYS A 526 15.03 -25.63 -0.96
CA LYS A 526 16.11 -25.94 -1.88
C LYS A 526 16.83 -24.64 -2.22
N LEU A 527 18.14 -24.59 -2.01
CA LEU A 527 18.97 -23.42 -2.24
C LEU A 527 19.28 -23.28 -3.74
N ASP A 528 18.26 -22.98 -4.52
CA ASP A 528 18.35 -22.87 -5.98
C ASP A 528 17.38 -21.81 -6.53
N ASP A 529 17.12 -21.85 -7.83
CA ASP A 529 16.24 -20.91 -8.52
C ASP A 529 14.78 -20.96 -8.04
N THR A 530 14.36 -22.00 -7.31
CA THR A 530 13.03 -22.02 -6.67
C THR A 530 12.87 -20.92 -5.64
N LEU A 531 13.97 -20.46 -5.03
CA LEU A 531 14.04 -19.27 -4.17
C LEU A 531 14.37 -17.99 -4.95
N GLY A 532 14.78 -18.09 -6.21
CA GLY A 532 15.39 -17.00 -6.98
C GLY A 532 16.92 -16.94 -6.82
N LEU A 533 17.53 -17.87 -6.08
CA LEU A 533 18.96 -17.94 -5.89
C LEU A 533 19.62 -18.50 -7.16
N ARG A 534 20.52 -17.73 -7.75
CA ARG A 534 21.19 -18.05 -9.00
C ARG A 534 22.70 -18.10 -8.79
N GLY A 535 23.30 -19.26 -9.02
CA GLY A 535 24.74 -19.47 -8.93
C GLY A 535 25.12 -20.85 -9.42
N PRO A 536 26.41 -21.12 -9.68
CA PRO A 536 26.92 -22.45 -10.02
C PRO A 536 26.58 -23.44 -8.91
N GLU A 537 26.14 -24.65 -9.28
CA GLU A 537 25.90 -25.72 -8.32
C GLU A 537 27.13 -26.02 -7.47
N GLY A 538 26.97 -26.27 -6.20
CA GLY A 538 28.07 -26.49 -5.26
C GLY A 538 28.76 -25.23 -4.76
N THR A 539 28.36 -24.01 -5.20
CA THR A 539 28.93 -22.77 -4.66
C THR A 539 28.68 -22.69 -3.14
N PRO A 540 29.76 -22.47 -2.31
CA PRO A 540 29.60 -22.43 -0.86
C PRO A 540 28.81 -21.20 -0.41
N LEU A 541 27.86 -21.45 0.48
CA LEU A 541 26.95 -20.46 1.06
C LEU A 541 27.01 -20.48 2.59
N ARG A 542 26.70 -19.35 3.20
CA ARG A 542 26.43 -19.20 4.62
C ARG A 542 25.00 -18.74 4.84
N LEU A 543 24.33 -19.31 5.82
CA LEU A 543 23.01 -18.92 6.24
C LEU A 543 23.10 -18.20 7.59
N VAL A 544 22.52 -17.01 7.67
CA VAL A 544 22.48 -16.17 8.88
C VAL A 544 21.03 -15.88 9.23
N SER A 545 20.64 -16.28 10.43
CA SER A 545 19.33 -15.86 10.99
C SER A 545 19.43 -14.45 11.54
N HIS A 546 18.52 -13.60 11.15
CA HIS A 546 18.32 -12.27 11.74
C HIS A 546 17.11 -12.20 12.66
N PHE A 547 16.19 -13.13 12.49
CA PHE A 547 15.00 -13.27 13.32
C PHE A 547 14.55 -14.75 13.33
N PRO A 548 14.04 -15.31 14.46
CA PRO A 548 13.79 -14.67 15.78
C PRO A 548 15.06 -14.32 16.56
N GLU A 549 16.16 -14.97 16.30
CA GLU A 549 17.45 -14.77 16.96
C GLU A 549 18.56 -14.59 15.93
N GLN A 550 19.58 -13.78 16.28
CA GLN A 550 20.76 -13.69 15.44
C GLN A 550 21.65 -14.93 15.65
N ALA A 551 21.90 -15.65 14.56
CA ALA A 551 22.74 -16.82 14.57
C ALA A 551 23.34 -17.13 13.20
N VAL A 552 24.55 -17.67 13.16
CA VAL A 552 25.03 -18.41 11.99
C VAL A 552 24.43 -19.80 12.06
N LEU A 553 23.68 -20.16 11.04
CA LEU A 553 22.96 -21.42 11.02
C LEU A 553 23.89 -22.57 10.62
N HIS A 554 23.72 -23.71 11.27
CA HIS A 554 24.41 -24.94 11.03
C HIS A 554 23.43 -26.06 10.72
N GLN A 555 23.86 -27.05 9.96
CA GLN A 555 23.13 -28.29 9.79
C GLN A 555 24.11 -29.46 9.96
N SER A 556 23.80 -30.35 10.88
CA SER A 556 24.68 -31.48 11.22
C SER A 556 26.11 -31.05 11.60
N GLY A 557 26.21 -29.94 12.34
CA GLY A 557 27.50 -29.38 12.79
C GLY A 557 28.28 -28.59 11.72
N HIS A 558 27.76 -28.46 10.51
CA HIS A 558 28.40 -27.72 9.42
C HIS A 558 27.72 -26.37 9.17
N ALA A 559 28.48 -25.28 9.08
CA ALA A 559 28.02 -23.94 8.77
C ALA A 559 27.98 -23.66 7.24
N ALA A 560 28.69 -24.46 6.45
CA ALA A 560 28.72 -24.32 5.00
C ALA A 560 27.56 -25.05 4.37
N PHE A 561 26.78 -24.32 3.59
CA PHE A 561 25.74 -24.83 2.71
C PHE A 561 26.19 -24.64 1.26
N HIS A 562 25.46 -25.17 0.30
CA HIS A 562 25.84 -25.07 -1.11
C HIS A 562 24.63 -24.80 -1.99
N VAL A 563 24.85 -24.11 -3.12
CA VAL A 563 23.85 -23.98 -4.16
C VAL A 563 23.42 -25.36 -4.63
N GLY A 564 22.10 -25.61 -4.71
CA GLY A 564 21.51 -26.92 -5.03
C GLY A 564 21.16 -27.78 -3.81
N GLN A 565 21.72 -27.49 -2.63
CA GLN A 565 21.46 -28.24 -1.39
C GLN A 565 20.04 -28.02 -0.89
N SER A 566 19.43 -29.09 -0.32
CA SER A 566 18.19 -29.00 0.45
C SER A 566 18.51 -28.72 1.91
N VAL A 567 17.77 -27.78 2.49
CA VAL A 567 17.84 -27.41 3.91
C VAL A 567 16.50 -27.73 4.57
N GLU A 568 16.57 -28.41 5.70
CA GLU A 568 15.41 -28.70 6.54
C GLU A 568 15.47 -27.92 7.84
N THR A 569 14.32 -27.42 8.31
CA THR A 569 14.18 -26.86 9.64
C THR A 569 12.75 -26.98 10.16
N LEU A 570 12.54 -26.64 11.42
CA LEU A 570 11.23 -26.56 12.05
C LEU A 570 10.93 -25.10 12.40
N LEU A 571 9.72 -24.65 12.11
CA LEU A 571 9.16 -23.41 12.64
C LEU A 571 8.10 -23.74 13.68
N ARG A 572 8.23 -23.14 14.87
CA ARG A 572 7.28 -23.29 15.97
C ARG A 572 5.91 -22.67 15.59
N PRO A 573 4.86 -22.94 16.38
CA PRO A 573 3.57 -22.27 16.17
C PRO A 573 3.72 -20.76 16.13
N PHE A 574 3.15 -20.14 15.10
CA PHE A 574 3.13 -18.69 14.89
C PHE A 574 4.52 -18.03 14.83
N GLU A 575 5.53 -18.76 14.46
CA GLU A 575 6.90 -18.24 14.31
C GLU A 575 7.08 -17.63 12.92
N ALA A 576 7.58 -16.41 12.89
CA ALA A 576 8.18 -15.81 11.70
C ALA A 576 9.69 -15.96 11.75
N ALA A 577 10.34 -16.08 10.60
CA ALA A 577 11.80 -16.13 10.49
C ALA A 577 12.30 -15.23 9.35
N MET A 578 13.49 -14.68 9.55
CA MET A 578 14.21 -13.92 8.53
C MET A 578 15.64 -14.42 8.46
N TRP A 579 16.01 -14.97 7.32
CA TRP A 579 17.35 -15.47 7.05
C TRP A 579 17.99 -14.70 5.91
N GLU A 580 19.27 -14.43 6.05
CA GLU A 580 20.16 -13.95 4.98
C GLU A 580 21.01 -15.12 4.47
N ILE A 581 21.09 -15.26 3.16
CA ILE A 581 21.93 -16.24 2.48
C ILE A 581 22.97 -15.51 1.67
N VAL A 582 24.24 -15.78 1.95
CA VAL A 582 25.38 -15.11 1.30
C VAL A 582 26.41 -16.12 0.83
N PRO A 583 27.23 -15.80 -0.18
CA PRO A 583 28.44 -16.55 -0.45
C PRO A 583 29.31 -16.65 0.80
N GLU A 584 29.93 -17.80 1.06
CA GLU A 584 30.75 -18.02 2.26
C GLU A 584 31.89 -17.00 2.40
N THR A 585 32.35 -16.45 1.28
CA THR A 585 33.42 -15.43 1.22
C THR A 585 32.95 -14.02 1.55
N GLN A 586 31.62 -13.80 1.58
CA GLN A 586 31.02 -12.50 1.85
C GLN A 586 30.70 -12.36 3.35
N ALA A 587 31.00 -11.19 3.93
CA ALA A 587 30.56 -10.88 5.29
C ALA A 587 29.05 -10.61 5.30
N ALA A 588 28.29 -11.39 6.05
CA ALA A 588 26.89 -11.11 6.32
C ALA A 588 26.75 -9.91 7.27
N VAL A 589 25.63 -9.18 7.16
CA VAL A 589 25.32 -8.09 8.09
C VAL A 589 25.18 -8.66 9.51
N GLY A 590 26.02 -8.20 10.45
CA GLY A 590 25.97 -8.65 11.84
C GLY A 590 27.07 -9.63 12.26
N VAL A 591 28.29 -9.44 11.79
CA VAL A 591 29.48 -10.25 12.14
C VAL A 591 29.67 -10.31 13.67
N GLY A 592 29.87 -11.52 14.20
CA GLY A 592 30.08 -11.79 15.64
C GLY A 592 29.00 -12.66 16.29
N VAL A 593 28.15 -13.26 15.48
CA VAL A 593 26.96 -14.01 15.89
C VAL A 593 27.33 -15.46 16.24
N GLN A 594 26.70 -15.99 17.30
CA GLN A 594 26.92 -17.36 17.76
C GLN A 594 26.37 -18.40 16.77
N PRO A 595 27.00 -19.57 16.66
CA PRO A 595 26.49 -20.68 15.87
C PRO A 595 25.19 -21.24 16.48
N ARG A 596 24.26 -21.66 15.63
CA ARG A 596 23.02 -22.31 16.02
C ARG A 596 22.71 -23.46 15.08
N GLU A 597 22.47 -24.62 15.65
CA GLU A 597 22.00 -25.77 14.88
C GLU A 597 20.56 -25.56 14.44
N LEU A 598 20.24 -25.86 13.18
CA LEU A 598 18.88 -25.84 12.69
C LEU A 598 18.05 -26.89 13.41
N PRO A 599 16.90 -26.53 13.96
CA PRO A 599 16.01 -27.52 14.56
C PRO A 599 15.47 -28.45 13.47
N VAL A 600 15.77 -29.73 13.61
CA VAL A 600 15.31 -30.79 12.71
C VAL A 600 14.63 -31.90 13.52
N GLY A 601 13.82 -32.73 12.88
CA GLY A 601 13.18 -33.87 13.50
C GLY A 601 11.66 -33.90 13.32
N THR A 602 10.99 -34.63 14.21
CA THR A 602 9.52 -34.71 14.21
C THR A 602 8.95 -33.52 14.96
N PRO A 603 7.95 -32.78 14.39
CA PRO A 603 7.30 -31.70 15.11
C PRO A 603 6.75 -32.15 16.47
N ASP A 604 7.04 -31.36 17.50
CA ASP A 604 6.57 -31.61 18.85
C ASP A 604 5.10 -31.24 19.02
N VAL A 605 4.22 -32.17 18.78
CA VAL A 605 2.76 -31.99 18.90
C VAL A 605 2.32 -31.82 20.37
N GLU A 606 3.10 -32.34 21.30
CA GLU A 606 2.76 -32.28 22.74
C GLU A 606 3.06 -30.88 23.32
N SER A 607 4.18 -30.26 22.95
CA SER A 607 4.49 -28.87 23.29
C SER A 607 3.45 -27.89 22.73
N TYR A 608 2.95 -28.17 21.55
CA TYR A 608 1.86 -27.42 20.96
C TYR A 608 0.57 -27.47 21.77
N ARG A 609 0.15 -28.65 22.25
CA ARG A 609 -1.02 -28.81 23.10
C ARG A 609 -0.92 -28.01 24.41
N ILE A 610 0.21 -28.09 25.07
CA ILE A 610 0.47 -27.36 26.32
C ILE A 610 0.40 -25.85 26.10
N ASN A 611 0.95 -25.38 25.02
CA ASN A 611 0.92 -23.95 24.68
C ASN A 611 -0.51 -23.44 24.37
N LEU A 612 -1.32 -24.23 23.71
CA LEU A 612 -2.72 -23.92 23.46
C LEU A 612 -3.54 -23.90 24.76
N GLU A 613 -3.41 -24.89 25.56
CA GLU A 613 -4.10 -24.96 26.85
C GLU A 613 -3.74 -23.78 27.76
N ARG A 614 -2.48 -23.39 27.80
CA ARG A 614 -2.05 -22.16 28.51
C ARG A 614 -2.66 -20.90 27.98
N GLN A 615 -2.81 -20.81 26.68
CA GLN A 615 -3.45 -19.64 26.06
C GLN A 615 -4.97 -19.61 26.31
N GLU A 616 -5.62 -20.76 26.25
CA GLU A 616 -7.04 -20.88 26.59
C GLU A 616 -7.35 -20.47 28.04
N LEU A 617 -6.43 -20.74 28.92
CA LEU A 617 -6.56 -20.49 30.36
C LEU A 617 -6.06 -19.11 30.77
N SER A 618 -5.51 -18.30 29.84
CA SER A 618 -5.06 -16.95 30.22
C SER A 618 -6.25 -16.09 30.65
N ASP A 619 -6.21 -15.58 31.87
CA ASP A 619 -7.28 -14.77 32.45
C ASP A 619 -7.56 -13.49 31.64
N ASN A 620 -6.55 -12.99 30.92
CA ASN A 620 -6.70 -11.83 30.05
C ASN A 620 -7.61 -12.11 28.84
N ALA A 621 -7.57 -13.33 28.30
CA ALA A 621 -8.45 -13.69 27.20
C ALA A 621 -9.91 -13.86 27.65
N ARG A 622 -10.13 -14.33 28.89
CA ARG A 622 -11.46 -14.51 29.47
C ARG A 622 -12.13 -13.22 29.88
N ASN A 623 -11.35 -12.24 30.28
CA ASN A 623 -11.83 -10.96 30.82
C ASN A 623 -11.97 -9.86 29.75
N MET A 624 -11.70 -10.15 28.48
CA MET A 624 -11.96 -9.21 27.40
C MET A 624 -13.47 -9.00 27.23
N PRO A 625 -13.97 -7.75 27.27
CA PRO A 625 -15.39 -7.50 27.05
C PRO A 625 -15.86 -8.08 25.71
N GLY A 626 -16.85 -8.98 25.74
CA GLY A 626 -17.40 -9.61 24.55
C GLY A 626 -16.68 -10.86 24.07
N TYR A 627 -15.71 -11.37 24.78
CA TYR A 627 -15.05 -12.62 24.49
C TYR A 627 -15.90 -13.80 24.96
N SER A 628 -16.35 -14.63 24.03
CA SER A 628 -17.15 -15.83 24.30
C SER A 628 -16.43 -17.12 23.94
N GLY A 629 -15.15 -17.24 24.29
CA GLY A 629 -14.30 -18.36 23.91
C GLY A 629 -13.59 -18.10 22.57
N MET A 630 -12.61 -18.96 22.23
CA MET A 630 -11.83 -18.82 21.00
C MET A 630 -12.64 -19.24 19.76
N GLU A 631 -13.64 -18.46 19.42
CA GLU A 631 -14.46 -18.69 18.25
C GLU A 631 -14.11 -17.67 17.17
N ILE A 632 -13.58 -18.12 16.04
CA ILE A 632 -13.34 -17.29 14.88
C ILE A 632 -14.50 -17.42 13.91
N TYR A 633 -15.05 -16.30 13.54
CA TYR A 633 -16.09 -16.23 12.52
C TYR A 633 -15.47 -15.78 11.20
N TYR A 634 -15.57 -16.64 10.19
CA TYR A 634 -15.16 -16.30 8.83
C TYR A 634 -16.40 -15.92 8.03
N GLY A 635 -16.38 -14.73 7.49
CA GLY A 635 -17.34 -14.34 6.47
C GLY A 635 -16.95 -14.86 5.09
N PRO A 636 -17.86 -14.83 4.14
CA PRO A 636 -17.51 -15.04 2.75
C PRO A 636 -16.42 -14.02 2.35
N PRO A 637 -15.50 -14.38 1.42
CA PRO A 637 -14.38 -13.52 1.00
C PRO A 637 -14.79 -12.12 0.55
N GLU A 638 -16.03 -11.96 0.12
CA GLU A 638 -16.60 -10.73 -0.41
C GLU A 638 -17.29 -9.85 0.65
N SER A 639 -17.42 -10.34 1.88
CA SER A 639 -18.03 -9.55 2.94
C SER A 639 -17.07 -8.46 3.40
N SER A 640 -17.30 -7.24 2.95
CA SER A 640 -16.76 -6.09 3.62
C SER A 640 -17.32 -6.06 5.05
N PHE A 641 -16.51 -6.34 6.04
CA PHE A 641 -16.85 -6.07 7.43
C PHE A 641 -17.12 -4.57 7.55
N ARG A 642 -18.38 -4.20 7.52
CA ARG A 642 -18.76 -2.88 8.03
C ARG A 642 -18.60 -2.98 9.54
N SER A 643 -17.66 -2.23 10.09
CA SER A 643 -17.57 -2.03 11.53
C SER A 643 -18.83 -1.30 11.97
N THR A 644 -19.87 -2.04 12.27
CA THR A 644 -20.94 -1.50 13.09
C THR A 644 -20.43 -1.59 14.52
N MET A 645 -20.50 -0.51 15.27
CA MET A 645 -20.16 -0.50 16.69
C MET A 645 -21.01 -1.45 17.55
N ALA A 646 -22.05 -2.03 16.99
CA ALA A 646 -22.84 -3.09 17.58
C ALA A 646 -22.26 -4.44 17.11
N ARG A 647 -21.70 -5.20 18.02
CA ARG A 647 -21.24 -6.57 17.76
C ARG A 647 -22.43 -7.41 17.37
N PRO A 648 -22.47 -8.02 16.18
CA PRO A 648 -23.55 -8.93 15.82
C PRO A 648 -23.51 -10.15 16.73
N THR A 649 -24.67 -10.59 17.12
CA THR A 649 -24.82 -11.83 17.87
C THR A 649 -24.47 -13.04 17.00
N LEU A 650 -24.18 -14.18 17.60
CA LEU A 650 -23.91 -15.43 16.87
C LEU A 650 -25.01 -15.75 15.83
N GLN A 651 -26.28 -15.50 16.20
CA GLN A 651 -27.42 -15.74 15.30
C GLN A 651 -27.40 -14.79 14.09
N GLU A 652 -26.96 -13.56 14.28
CA GLU A 652 -26.84 -12.58 13.18
C GLU A 652 -25.68 -12.96 12.26
N PHE A 653 -24.54 -13.42 12.81
CA PHE A 653 -23.44 -13.95 12.00
C PHE A 653 -23.89 -15.16 11.16
N GLN A 654 -24.63 -16.09 11.76
CA GLN A 654 -25.15 -17.25 11.04
C GLN A 654 -26.12 -16.84 9.93
N LYS A 655 -27.00 -15.85 10.15
CA LYS A 655 -27.90 -15.30 9.14
C LYS A 655 -27.14 -14.60 8.00
N MET A 656 -25.96 -14.06 8.27
CA MET A 656 -25.06 -13.47 7.27
C MET A 656 -24.28 -14.50 6.48
N GLY A 657 -24.45 -15.81 6.75
CA GLY A 657 -23.71 -16.88 6.07
C GLY A 657 -22.33 -17.17 6.64
N TYR A 658 -21.99 -16.61 7.79
CA TYR A 658 -20.71 -16.92 8.44
C TYR A 658 -20.74 -18.29 9.10
N GLN A 659 -19.67 -19.04 8.93
CA GLN A 659 -19.50 -20.32 9.63
C GLN A 659 -18.70 -20.10 10.91
N LYS A 660 -19.26 -20.61 12.02
CA LYS A 660 -18.51 -20.69 13.28
C LYS A 660 -17.42 -21.73 13.17
N ARG A 661 -16.18 -21.38 13.42
CA ARG A 661 -15.07 -22.31 13.61
C ARG A 661 -14.57 -22.20 15.04
N VAL A 662 -14.56 -23.31 15.73
CA VAL A 662 -13.96 -23.43 17.07
C VAL A 662 -12.50 -23.81 16.85
N LEU A 663 -11.59 -22.85 17.08
CA LEU A 663 -10.16 -23.04 16.86
C LEU A 663 -9.47 -23.97 17.85
N VAL A 664 -10.08 -24.26 18.97
CA VAL A 664 -9.38 -24.88 20.10
C VAL A 664 -10.05 -26.12 20.65
N ARG A 665 -11.09 -26.60 20.05
CA ARG A 665 -11.84 -27.71 20.68
C ARG A 665 -11.50 -29.10 20.19
N LYS A 666 -10.38 -29.34 19.63
CA LYS A 666 -9.88 -30.74 19.53
C LYS A 666 -8.39 -30.68 19.29
N ALA A 667 -7.64 -30.70 20.40
CA ALA A 667 -6.38 -31.37 20.33
C ALA A 667 -6.64 -32.89 20.28
#